data_a95acfb5592ca3d504179968c226c571
#
_entry.id   a95acfb5592ca3d504179968c226c571
#
_cell.length_a   1.000
_cell.length_b   1.000
_cell.length_c   1.000
_cell.angle_alpha   90.00
_cell.angle_beta   90.00
_cell.angle_gamma   90.00
#
_symmetry.space_group_name_H-M   'P 1'
#
loop_
_entity.id
_entity.type
_entity.pdbx_description
1 polymer ?
#
loop_
_entity_poly.entity_id
_entity_poly.type
_entity_poly.pdbx_seq_one_letter_code
_entity_poly.pdbx_strand_id
1 'polypeptide(L)'
;MFMLKSLFGKIWGDANNQELIQIPAGSLYLVRPTGPQGSRECIYEDAVLAIRRATSEFHYQLVVTKAFQDSQPELVDQEEDDLEDERAFLIDQALDFRLSTRGKERTIVWRDFDGDDDDLLEFVIDSKQVNEVTITIFEITYLQCVYEHAFRTSHERATEEDLDQLKYKDEADQKLKREQKKELDRKLEDAGIGSTPAVKPEEEVKPAPAISATVAPAADTAGPQIDDKSTVFSAIADLYLYDLKSQYFLVQERKVDVKVLEAGRFLFWLSIRGADKVWLAQKVESDMNMNFSPEQTSAVWNYFTDDRQCFSWLLRFEDKDAYSHFQKGFSQVIYETQNEESWAKAKSDDRAYAETAYEQGEPMDVDDISESEDGNESVRTAREEEEDDEDEDEIEAALQAGRARSEESAWPEENTSLLAGQQDVNSLLAVGYKFDRSFVVRGDKIGVFRHTDDNRLEFDTTINNIGTPSGKGFKPMKMMLHNQDAEMVLMDPSNKNAIFNMDLEYGKIVDEWKVHDDVQVNNVVANSKYAQMTAEKTMIGHSHNGIYRIDPRLSGNKLVDSEFKQYASKNDFSVAATDSKGRLAVASNKGDIRLFDSIGKNAKTALPALGDPILGIDVSSDGRYIIATCKTYLLLIDTLIGQGRYAGQLGFDRSFPADAKPQPKRLTLKPSHVAFMGSAISFSPARFNTGSDQETSIVTSTGAYVVSWSFKDVKKDNLGSYVLKRYGGEVISDEHAYGSDQAIVVAFEHDVQMAKRSQLLKPTRKSLAPSGFGR
;
A
#
# COMPACT_ATOMS: atom_id res chain seq x y z
N MET A 1 27.15 8.25 -42.30
CA MET A 1 25.84 8.62 -41.78
C MET A 1 24.67 7.79 -42.34
N PHE A 2 24.55 7.54 -43.65
CA PHE A 2 23.41 6.73 -44.20
C PHE A 2 23.46 5.23 -43.87
N MET A 3 24.62 4.63 -43.62
CA MET A 3 24.75 3.20 -43.25
C MET A 3 24.39 2.92 -41.78
N LEU A 4 24.63 3.87 -40.85
CA LEU A 4 24.27 3.75 -39.44
C LEU A 4 22.75 3.79 -39.22
N LYS A 5 22.01 4.66 -39.93
CA LYS A 5 20.54 4.73 -39.83
C LYS A 5 19.83 3.42 -40.22
N SER A 6 20.41 2.61 -41.12
CA SER A 6 19.83 1.31 -41.53
C SER A 6 20.04 0.21 -40.49
N LEU A 7 21.08 0.29 -39.66
CA LEU A 7 21.30 -0.63 -38.53
C LEU A 7 20.43 -0.27 -37.31
N PHE A 8 20.29 1.00 -37.04
CA PHE A 8 19.46 1.47 -35.91
C PHE A 8 17.97 1.18 -36.08
N GLY A 9 17.43 1.27 -37.30
CA GLY A 9 16.02 0.97 -37.58
C GLY A 9 15.61 -0.48 -37.32
N LYS A 10 16.58 -1.41 -37.23
CA LYS A 10 16.33 -2.83 -36.89
C LYS A 10 16.40 -3.12 -35.39
N ILE A 11 17.16 -2.34 -34.63
CA ILE A 11 17.38 -2.57 -33.18
C ILE A 11 16.21 -1.98 -32.37
N TRP A 12 15.61 -0.86 -32.82
CA TRP A 12 14.53 -0.15 -32.12
C TRP A 12 13.11 -0.50 -32.61
N GLY A 13 13.00 -1.35 -33.64
CA GLY A 13 11.73 -1.65 -34.32
C GLY A 13 10.86 -2.74 -33.68
N ASP A 14 11.33 -3.45 -32.68
CA ASP A 14 10.60 -4.55 -32.05
C ASP A 14 10.23 -4.18 -30.61
N ALA A 15 8.98 -3.76 -30.40
CA ALA A 15 8.47 -3.37 -29.08
C ALA A 15 8.46 -4.51 -28.04
N ASN A 16 8.75 -5.75 -28.48
CA ASN A 16 8.83 -6.94 -27.64
C ASN A 16 10.27 -7.30 -27.21
N ASN A 17 11.30 -6.61 -27.72
CA ASN A 17 12.69 -6.93 -27.37
C ASN A 17 13.13 -6.02 -26.21
N GLN A 18 13.20 -6.57 -25.00
CA GLN A 18 13.63 -5.82 -23.80
C GLN A 18 15.10 -5.41 -23.89
N GLU A 19 15.95 -6.15 -24.60
CA GLU A 19 17.38 -5.91 -24.74
C GLU A 19 17.68 -5.06 -25.98
N LEU A 20 18.36 -3.92 -25.79
CA LEU A 20 18.71 -2.99 -26.86
C LEU A 20 20.04 -3.33 -27.53
N ILE A 21 21.06 -3.63 -26.72
CA ILE A 21 22.42 -3.98 -27.17
C ILE A 21 23.15 -4.71 -26.04
N GLN A 22 24.10 -5.60 -26.42
CA GLN A 22 24.97 -6.31 -25.47
C GLN A 22 26.42 -6.34 -25.90
N ILE A 23 27.32 -6.39 -24.93
CA ILE A 23 28.71 -6.77 -25.05
C ILE A 23 28.82 -8.24 -24.55
N PRO A 24 29.03 -9.21 -25.45
CA PRO A 24 28.79 -10.62 -25.12
C PRO A 24 29.90 -11.27 -24.29
N ALA A 25 31.05 -10.61 -24.09
CA ALA A 25 32.16 -11.21 -23.36
C ALA A 25 33.01 -10.16 -22.63
N GLY A 26 33.25 -10.39 -21.34
CA GLY A 26 34.10 -9.57 -20.50
C GLY A 26 34.14 -10.08 -19.07
N SER A 27 34.78 -9.34 -18.18
CA SER A 27 34.90 -9.64 -16.75
C SER A 27 34.57 -8.42 -15.91
N LEU A 28 33.82 -8.61 -14.82
CA LEU A 28 33.41 -7.55 -13.90
C LEU A 28 34.32 -7.49 -12.68
N TYR A 29 34.78 -6.29 -12.34
CA TYR A 29 35.63 -6.03 -11.19
C TYR A 29 35.03 -4.89 -10.34
N LEU A 30 35.14 -5.01 -9.02
CA LEU A 30 34.99 -3.91 -8.08
C LEU A 30 36.33 -3.26 -7.85
N VAL A 31 36.40 -1.92 -7.95
CA VAL A 31 37.61 -1.14 -7.80
C VAL A 31 37.42 -0.12 -6.69
N ARG A 32 38.18 -0.27 -5.58
CA ARG A 32 38.18 0.64 -4.44
C ARG A 32 39.42 1.54 -4.44
N PRO A 33 39.31 2.82 -4.86
CA PRO A 33 40.48 3.72 -4.99
C PRO A 33 41.08 4.11 -3.65
N THR A 34 40.33 4.19 -2.57
CA THR A 34 40.74 4.70 -1.26
C THR A 34 41.34 3.65 -0.30
N GLY A 35 41.40 2.39 -0.69
CA GLY A 35 42.04 1.34 0.12
C GLY A 35 43.56 1.50 0.20
N PRO A 36 44.24 0.98 1.27
CA PRO A 36 45.70 1.14 1.49
C PRO A 36 46.60 0.59 0.38
N GLN A 37 46.04 -0.13 -0.61
CA GLN A 37 46.72 -0.65 -1.79
C GLN A 37 45.87 -0.63 -3.07
N GLY A 38 44.76 0.15 -3.14
CA GLY A 38 43.88 0.18 -4.30
C GLY A 38 43.39 -1.24 -4.68
N SER A 39 42.46 -1.81 -3.95
CA SER A 39 42.03 -3.18 -4.19
C SER A 39 41.14 -3.26 -5.44
N ARG A 40 41.41 -4.25 -6.28
CA ARG A 40 40.58 -4.63 -7.42
C ARG A 40 40.17 -6.07 -7.22
N GLU A 41 38.89 -6.30 -7.08
CA GLU A 41 38.28 -7.60 -6.80
C GLU A 41 37.48 -8.06 -8.02
N CYS A 42 37.66 -9.31 -8.45
CA CYS A 42 36.90 -9.87 -9.56
C CYS A 42 35.58 -10.41 -9.04
N ILE A 43 34.47 -9.85 -9.52
CA ILE A 43 33.11 -10.31 -9.18
C ILE A 43 32.70 -11.43 -10.13
N TYR A 44 32.86 -11.23 -11.47
CA TYR A 44 32.59 -12.23 -12.50
C TYR A 44 33.77 -12.36 -13.45
N GLU A 45 34.30 -13.57 -13.60
CA GLU A 45 35.39 -13.84 -14.57
C GLU A 45 34.89 -13.83 -16.01
N ASP A 46 33.68 -14.39 -16.21
CA ASP A 46 32.99 -14.40 -17.50
C ASP A 46 31.62 -13.75 -17.33
N ALA A 47 31.38 -12.65 -18.04
CA ALA A 47 30.16 -11.88 -17.93
C ALA A 47 29.72 -11.24 -19.25
N VAL A 48 28.44 -10.98 -19.38
CA VAL A 48 27.80 -10.23 -20.46
C VAL A 48 27.31 -8.89 -19.90
N LEU A 49 27.53 -7.82 -20.64
CA LEU A 49 27.03 -6.49 -20.29
C LEU A 49 25.98 -6.06 -21.32
N ALA A 50 24.75 -5.76 -20.87
CA ALA A 50 23.63 -5.41 -21.76
C ALA A 50 22.96 -4.10 -21.36
N ILE A 51 22.32 -3.44 -22.31
CA ILE A 51 21.38 -2.34 -22.06
C ILE A 51 19.98 -2.86 -22.33
N ARG A 52 19.09 -2.79 -21.32
CA ARG A 52 17.70 -3.23 -21.40
C ARG A 52 16.74 -2.09 -21.17
N ARG A 53 15.54 -2.17 -21.76
CA ARG A 53 14.41 -1.31 -21.39
C ARG A 53 13.85 -1.76 -20.06
N ALA A 54 13.61 -0.82 -19.16
CA ALA A 54 12.80 -1.06 -17.98
C ALA A 54 11.30 -1.05 -18.35
N THR A 55 10.45 -1.53 -17.45
CA THR A 55 8.99 -1.55 -17.64
C THR A 55 8.36 -0.16 -17.78
N SER A 56 9.05 0.88 -17.29
CA SER A 56 8.59 2.28 -17.39
C SER A 56 9.14 2.95 -18.65
N GLU A 57 8.33 3.77 -19.29
CA GLU A 57 8.71 4.55 -20.45
C GLU A 57 9.90 5.48 -20.14
N PHE A 58 10.87 5.59 -21.05
CA PHE A 58 12.12 6.36 -20.89
C PHE A 58 13.03 5.94 -19.74
N HIS A 59 12.91 4.69 -19.26
CA HIS A 59 13.81 4.10 -18.26
C HIS A 59 14.55 2.92 -18.85
N TYR A 60 15.86 2.87 -18.57
CA TYR A 60 16.77 1.87 -19.11
C TYR A 60 17.71 1.36 -18.02
N GLN A 61 18.16 0.13 -18.16
CA GLN A 61 19.05 -0.53 -17.22
C GLN A 61 20.33 -0.99 -17.90
N LEU A 62 21.45 -0.77 -17.24
CA LEU A 62 22.72 -1.40 -17.53
C LEU A 62 22.79 -2.70 -16.72
N VAL A 63 22.90 -3.84 -17.39
CA VAL A 63 22.77 -5.15 -16.74
C VAL A 63 24.03 -5.96 -16.99
N VAL A 64 24.61 -6.52 -15.93
CA VAL A 64 25.74 -7.46 -16.00
C VAL A 64 25.24 -8.83 -15.58
N THR A 65 25.38 -9.82 -16.47
CA THR A 65 24.96 -11.20 -16.20
C THR A 65 26.18 -12.10 -16.24
N LYS A 66 26.33 -12.99 -15.27
CA LYS A 66 27.38 -14.03 -15.26
C LYS A 66 27.16 -15.01 -16.40
N ALA A 67 28.18 -15.29 -17.19
CA ALA A 67 28.11 -16.24 -18.29
C ALA A 67 28.42 -17.66 -17.81
N PHE A 68 27.47 -18.60 -18.03
CA PHE A 68 27.68 -20.00 -17.73
C PHE A 68 28.35 -20.71 -18.94
N GLN A 69 29.43 -21.45 -18.71
CA GLN A 69 30.01 -22.30 -19.74
C GLN A 69 29.22 -23.62 -19.84
N ASP A 70 28.72 -23.92 -21.03
CA ASP A 70 27.89 -25.11 -21.40
C ASP A 70 28.59 -26.47 -21.26
N SER A 71 29.62 -26.64 -20.43
CA SER A 71 30.38 -27.87 -20.36
C SER A 71 30.85 -28.24 -18.94
N GLN A 72 29.89 -28.51 -18.02
CA GLN A 72 30.19 -29.48 -16.95
C GLN A 72 28.93 -30.31 -16.64
N PRO A 73 28.96 -31.66 -16.73
CA PRO A 73 27.86 -32.50 -16.29
C PRO A 73 27.87 -32.62 -14.77
N GLU A 74 26.70 -32.41 -14.19
CA GLU A 74 26.18 -32.84 -12.89
C GLU A 74 27.21 -33.42 -11.88
N LEU A 75 27.54 -32.64 -10.85
CA LEU A 75 27.77 -33.17 -9.52
C LEU A 75 26.83 -32.45 -8.59
N VAL A 76 25.77 -33.16 -8.24
CA VAL A 76 24.82 -32.85 -7.16
C VAL A 76 25.58 -32.89 -5.84
N ASP A 77 25.17 -32.01 -4.91
CA ASP A 77 25.58 -31.89 -3.53
C ASP A 77 26.78 -30.98 -3.24
N GLN A 78 26.48 -29.67 -3.16
CA GLN A 78 27.03 -28.81 -2.10
C GLN A 78 26.18 -27.53 -2.08
N GLU A 79 25.74 -27.12 -0.89
CA GLU A 79 25.11 -25.84 -0.58
C GLU A 79 25.95 -24.71 -1.20
N GLU A 80 25.50 -24.18 -2.33
CA GLU A 80 26.07 -22.97 -2.94
C GLU A 80 25.25 -21.79 -2.44
N ASP A 81 25.90 -20.88 -1.72
CA ASP A 81 25.47 -19.50 -1.55
C ASP A 81 25.01 -18.95 -2.92
N ASP A 82 23.76 -18.58 -3.04
CA ASP A 82 23.18 -17.97 -4.25
C ASP A 82 23.79 -16.57 -4.44
N LEU A 83 25.01 -16.53 -4.99
CA LEU A 83 25.59 -15.31 -5.54
C LEU A 83 24.73 -14.89 -6.73
N GLU A 84 24.11 -13.72 -6.65
CA GLU A 84 23.28 -13.16 -7.70
C GLU A 84 23.97 -13.23 -9.07
N ASP A 85 23.41 -14.00 -10.01
CA ASP A 85 23.96 -14.18 -11.35
C ASP A 85 23.78 -12.95 -12.25
N GLU A 86 23.04 -11.95 -11.80
CA GLU A 86 22.74 -10.73 -12.55
C GLU A 86 22.78 -9.48 -11.65
N ARG A 87 23.44 -8.40 -12.11
CA ARG A 87 23.42 -7.07 -11.50
C ARG A 87 22.86 -6.02 -12.45
N ALA A 88 21.88 -5.22 -12.02
CA ALA A 88 21.21 -4.25 -12.85
C ALA A 88 21.32 -2.82 -12.25
N PHE A 89 21.74 -1.87 -13.06
CA PHE A 89 21.93 -0.45 -12.68
C PHE A 89 21.03 0.43 -13.54
N LEU A 90 20.32 1.37 -12.93
CA LEU A 90 19.52 2.34 -13.66
C LEU A 90 20.43 3.28 -14.47
N ILE A 91 20.13 3.45 -15.75
CA ILE A 91 20.89 4.34 -16.62
C ILE A 91 20.43 5.78 -16.37
N ASP A 92 21.27 6.55 -15.71
CA ASP A 92 21.14 8.00 -15.58
C ASP A 92 22.52 8.68 -15.63
N GLN A 93 22.53 10.01 -15.55
CA GLN A 93 23.78 10.78 -15.61
C GLN A 93 24.66 10.61 -14.35
N ALA A 94 24.07 10.27 -13.20
CA ALA A 94 24.78 10.07 -11.95
C ALA A 94 25.57 8.74 -11.91
N LEU A 95 25.31 7.82 -12.85
CA LEU A 95 26.07 6.56 -12.99
C LEU A 95 27.55 6.79 -13.37
N ASP A 96 27.93 8.01 -13.77
CA ASP A 96 29.30 8.39 -14.14
C ASP A 96 29.96 7.43 -15.14
N PHE A 97 29.15 6.87 -16.05
CA PHE A 97 29.58 5.91 -17.06
C PHE A 97 30.62 6.50 -17.97
N ARG A 98 31.73 5.78 -18.14
CA ARG A 98 32.84 6.18 -18.99
C ARG A 98 33.56 5.00 -19.64
N LEU A 99 33.94 5.17 -20.90
CA LEU A 99 34.90 4.30 -21.56
C LEU A 99 36.33 4.70 -21.14
N SER A 100 37.12 3.71 -20.74
CA SER A 100 38.51 3.89 -20.34
C SER A 100 39.39 2.87 -21.08
N THR A 101 40.70 3.11 -21.05
CA THR A 101 41.66 2.16 -21.61
C THR A 101 42.75 1.94 -20.57
N ARG A 102 42.91 0.68 -20.14
CA ARG A 102 43.93 0.28 -19.18
C ARG A 102 45.00 -0.59 -19.88
N GLY A 103 46.09 0.07 -20.25
CA GLY A 103 47.12 -0.62 -21.02
C GLY A 103 46.67 -0.97 -22.45
N LYS A 104 46.35 -2.24 -22.72
CA LYS A 104 45.78 -2.72 -24.00
C LYS A 104 44.32 -3.11 -23.91
N GLU A 105 43.75 -3.08 -22.73
CA GLU A 105 42.38 -3.52 -22.45
C GLU A 105 41.42 -2.33 -22.52
N ARG A 106 40.31 -2.52 -23.20
CA ARG A 106 39.18 -1.56 -23.16
C ARG A 106 38.29 -1.88 -21.97
N THR A 107 37.93 -0.85 -21.22
CA THR A 107 37.12 -1.00 -20.03
C THR A 107 35.95 -0.03 -20.04
N ILE A 108 34.84 -0.45 -19.49
CA ILE A 108 33.69 0.39 -19.16
C ILE A 108 33.66 0.52 -17.64
N VAL A 109 33.61 1.76 -17.16
CA VAL A 109 33.66 2.06 -15.73
C VAL A 109 32.43 2.89 -15.38
N TRP A 110 31.79 2.54 -14.27
CA TRP A 110 30.70 3.31 -13.70
C TRP A 110 30.75 3.26 -12.17
N ARG A 111 29.96 4.10 -11.52
CA ARG A 111 29.90 4.20 -10.07
C ARG A 111 29.10 3.05 -9.48
N ASP A 112 29.60 2.45 -8.40
CA ASP A 112 28.82 1.49 -7.59
C ASP A 112 28.03 2.28 -6.56
N PHE A 113 26.69 2.21 -6.65
CA PHE A 113 25.79 2.86 -5.68
C PHE A 113 25.48 1.98 -4.45
N ASP A 114 25.83 0.71 -4.52
CA ASP A 114 25.64 -0.25 -3.43
C ASP A 114 26.89 -0.42 -2.57
N GLY A 115 28.01 0.24 -2.95
CA GLY A 115 29.31 0.25 -2.28
C GLY A 115 29.62 1.57 -1.57
N ASP A 116 30.86 1.73 -1.10
CA ASP A 116 31.34 2.99 -0.52
C ASP A 116 31.35 4.13 -1.56
N ASP A 117 31.29 5.39 -1.10
CA ASP A 117 31.13 6.60 -1.95
C ASP A 117 32.11 6.73 -3.14
N ASP A 118 33.28 6.08 -3.07
CA ASP A 118 34.30 6.10 -4.12
C ASP A 118 34.43 4.76 -4.88
N ASP A 119 33.58 3.78 -4.61
CA ASP A 119 33.66 2.47 -5.26
C ASP A 119 33.20 2.55 -6.71
N LEU A 120 33.93 1.87 -7.59
CA LEU A 120 33.68 1.83 -9.02
C LEU A 120 33.58 0.37 -9.50
N LEU A 121 32.66 0.14 -10.40
CA LEU A 121 32.57 -1.10 -11.14
C LEU A 121 33.29 -0.93 -12.48
N GLU A 122 34.16 -1.89 -12.82
CA GLU A 122 34.96 -1.89 -14.04
C GLU A 122 34.67 -3.18 -14.82
N PHE A 123 34.04 -3.06 -15.99
CA PHE A 123 33.82 -4.16 -16.91
C PHE A 123 34.95 -4.18 -17.96
N VAL A 124 35.78 -5.19 -17.93
CA VAL A 124 36.90 -5.41 -18.88
C VAL A 124 36.39 -6.16 -20.08
N ILE A 125 36.46 -5.56 -21.25
CA ILE A 125 35.94 -6.14 -22.49
C ILE A 125 36.96 -7.12 -23.07
N ASP A 126 36.54 -8.34 -23.43
CA ASP A 126 37.39 -9.29 -24.18
C ASP A 126 37.50 -8.86 -25.64
N SER A 127 38.59 -8.16 -25.95
CA SER A 127 38.91 -7.65 -27.30
C SER A 127 39.14 -8.75 -28.37
N LYS A 128 39.16 -10.03 -27.97
CA LYS A 128 39.22 -11.14 -28.94
C LYS A 128 37.83 -11.50 -29.46
N GLN A 129 36.80 -11.30 -28.68
CA GLN A 129 35.41 -11.65 -28.99
C GLN A 129 34.55 -10.45 -29.36
N VAL A 130 34.94 -9.22 -28.93
CA VAL A 130 34.19 -8.00 -29.14
C VAL A 130 34.94 -7.05 -30.06
N ASN A 131 34.30 -6.53 -31.09
CA ASN A 131 34.89 -5.57 -32.01
C ASN A 131 34.66 -4.13 -31.58
N GLU A 132 35.53 -3.19 -32.02
CA GLU A 132 35.44 -1.75 -31.69
C GLU A 132 34.12 -1.09 -32.12
N VAL A 133 33.47 -1.61 -33.17
CA VAL A 133 32.18 -1.08 -33.66
C VAL A 133 31.08 -1.36 -32.64
N THR A 134 31.06 -2.57 -32.05
CA THR A 134 30.09 -2.92 -30.99
C THR A 134 30.26 -2.01 -29.77
N ILE A 135 31.49 -1.73 -29.36
CA ILE A 135 31.79 -0.85 -28.21
C ILE A 135 31.30 0.56 -28.51
N THR A 136 31.55 1.10 -29.72
CA THR A 136 31.09 2.45 -30.11
C THR A 136 29.56 2.53 -30.16
N ILE A 137 28.89 1.50 -30.70
CA ILE A 137 27.43 1.46 -30.75
C ILE A 137 26.86 1.38 -29.31
N PHE A 138 27.50 0.61 -28.44
CA PHE A 138 27.10 0.50 -27.04
C PHE A 138 27.17 1.85 -26.31
N GLU A 139 28.26 2.61 -26.48
CA GLU A 139 28.41 3.95 -25.92
C GLU A 139 27.33 4.92 -26.45
N ILE A 140 27.08 4.91 -27.75
CA ILE A 140 26.05 5.78 -28.36
C ILE A 140 24.66 5.41 -27.83
N THR A 141 24.34 4.11 -27.76
CA THR A 141 23.06 3.62 -27.22
C THR A 141 22.90 4.03 -25.76
N TYR A 142 23.96 3.91 -24.96
CA TYR A 142 23.95 4.39 -23.57
C TYR A 142 23.61 5.87 -23.47
N LEU A 143 24.30 6.73 -24.24
CA LEU A 143 24.05 8.18 -24.25
C LEU A 143 22.63 8.53 -24.73
N GLN A 144 22.09 7.78 -25.70
CA GLN A 144 20.71 7.93 -26.13
C GLN A 144 19.72 7.58 -25.00
N CYS A 145 19.98 6.50 -24.26
CA CYS A 145 19.19 6.14 -23.10
C CYS A 145 19.26 7.20 -21.99
N VAL A 146 20.43 7.75 -21.72
CA VAL A 146 20.58 8.88 -20.77
C VAL A 146 19.80 10.10 -21.25
N TYR A 147 19.85 10.43 -22.55
CA TYR A 147 19.09 11.54 -23.10
C TYR A 147 17.59 11.35 -22.94
N GLU A 148 17.08 10.18 -23.32
CA GLU A 148 15.64 9.87 -23.18
C GLU A 148 15.20 9.86 -21.71
N HIS A 149 16.07 9.35 -20.83
CA HIS A 149 15.81 9.40 -19.40
C HIS A 149 15.76 10.83 -18.84
N ALA A 150 16.71 11.67 -19.24
CA ALA A 150 16.82 13.04 -18.74
C ALA A 150 15.73 13.98 -19.28
N PHE A 151 15.40 13.88 -20.57
CA PHE A 151 14.50 14.82 -21.25
C PHE A 151 13.08 14.27 -21.50
N ARG A 152 12.83 13.01 -21.16
CA ARG A 152 11.52 12.35 -21.36
C ARG A 152 10.98 12.49 -22.79
N THR A 153 11.88 12.44 -23.77
CA THR A 153 11.58 12.56 -25.20
C THR A 153 12.47 11.63 -26.02
N SER A 154 11.99 11.18 -27.18
CA SER A 154 12.77 10.27 -28.02
C SER A 154 14.13 10.86 -28.45
N HIS A 155 15.18 10.05 -28.39
CA HIS A 155 16.55 10.39 -28.82
C HIS A 155 16.63 10.83 -30.28
N GLU A 156 15.62 10.56 -31.13
CA GLU A 156 15.59 11.04 -32.52
C GLU A 156 15.61 12.57 -32.64
N ARG A 157 15.30 13.28 -31.57
CA ARG A 157 15.34 14.74 -31.46
C ARG A 157 16.68 15.27 -30.95
N ALA A 158 17.54 14.38 -30.44
CA ALA A 158 18.85 14.77 -29.92
C ALA A 158 19.81 15.14 -31.07
N THR A 159 20.56 16.22 -30.86
CA THR A 159 21.68 16.57 -31.73
C THR A 159 22.96 15.88 -31.24
N GLU A 160 23.99 15.81 -32.08
CA GLU A 160 25.29 15.25 -31.70
C GLU A 160 25.94 16.08 -30.56
N GLU A 161 25.66 17.36 -30.49
CA GLU A 161 26.12 18.26 -29.41
C GLU A 161 25.38 17.97 -28.08
N ASP A 162 24.13 17.62 -28.11
CA ASP A 162 23.34 17.25 -26.92
C ASP A 162 23.89 15.95 -26.28
N LEU A 163 24.21 14.96 -27.09
CA LEU A 163 24.79 13.70 -26.63
C LEU A 163 26.22 13.88 -26.09
N ASP A 164 27.01 14.76 -26.70
CA ASP A 164 28.37 15.07 -26.22
C ASP A 164 28.36 15.82 -24.87
N GLN A 165 27.30 16.56 -24.55
CA GLN A 165 27.15 17.21 -23.25
C GLN A 165 26.90 16.23 -22.12
N LEU A 166 26.29 15.09 -22.43
CA LEU A 166 25.95 14.03 -21.46
C LEU A 166 27.11 13.08 -21.17
N LYS A 167 28.22 13.16 -21.91
CA LYS A 167 29.42 12.37 -21.62
C LYS A 167 30.07 12.81 -20.30
N TYR A 168 30.58 11.82 -19.56
CA TYR A 168 31.37 12.05 -18.35
C TYR A 168 32.55 12.99 -18.63
N LYS A 169 32.72 14.00 -17.78
CA LYS A 169 33.82 14.97 -17.91
C LYS A 169 34.64 14.94 -16.62
N ASP A 170 35.87 14.46 -16.72
CA ASP A 170 36.81 14.44 -15.58
C ASP A 170 37.09 15.84 -15.06
N GLU A 171 37.13 16.01 -13.73
CA GLU A 171 37.43 17.32 -13.09
C GLU A 171 38.81 17.89 -13.50
N ALA A 172 39.77 17.03 -13.80
CA ALA A 172 41.09 17.42 -14.32
C ALA A 172 40.96 18.08 -15.70
N ASP A 173 40.13 17.53 -16.60
CA ASP A 173 39.87 18.09 -17.92
C ASP A 173 39.10 19.42 -17.84
N GLN A 174 38.21 19.57 -16.87
CA GLN A 174 37.48 20.82 -16.64
C GLN A 174 38.42 21.93 -16.13
N LYS A 175 39.39 21.61 -15.25
CA LYS A 175 40.43 22.57 -14.80
C LYS A 175 41.32 22.98 -15.94
N LEU A 176 41.77 22.03 -16.77
CA LEU A 176 42.62 22.32 -17.92
C LEU A 176 41.93 23.22 -18.96
N LYS A 177 40.65 22.93 -19.25
CA LYS A 177 39.83 23.78 -20.15
C LYS A 177 39.59 25.20 -19.58
N ARG A 178 39.41 25.33 -18.27
CA ARG A 178 39.28 26.62 -17.58
C ARG A 178 40.60 27.41 -17.61
N GLU A 179 41.73 26.74 -17.47
CA GLU A 179 43.06 27.38 -17.58
C GLU A 179 43.35 27.79 -19.01
N GLN A 180 43.05 26.93 -20.00
CA GLN A 180 43.21 27.26 -21.42
C GLN A 180 42.31 28.41 -21.86
N LYS A 181 41.06 28.46 -21.35
CA LYS A 181 40.13 29.57 -21.61
C LYS A 181 40.63 30.89 -20.98
N LYS A 182 41.13 30.83 -19.75
CA LYS A 182 41.75 32.04 -19.09
C LYS A 182 42.99 32.51 -19.82
N GLU A 183 43.78 31.61 -20.37
CA GLU A 183 44.97 31.95 -21.16
C GLU A 183 44.62 32.52 -22.53
N LEU A 184 43.53 32.03 -23.16
CA LEU A 184 42.99 32.55 -24.41
C LEU A 184 42.37 33.95 -24.21
N ASP A 185 41.60 34.13 -23.14
CA ASP A 185 41.02 35.44 -22.78
C ASP A 185 42.11 36.47 -22.47
N ARG A 186 43.20 36.05 -21.82
CA ARG A 186 44.39 36.94 -21.56
C ARG A 186 45.13 37.28 -22.83
N LYS A 187 45.22 36.36 -23.80
CA LYS A 187 45.81 36.62 -25.11
C LYS A 187 44.93 37.52 -25.99
N LEU A 188 43.61 37.50 -25.80
CA LEU A 188 42.65 38.39 -26.45
C LEU A 188 42.68 39.82 -25.84
N GLU A 189 42.86 39.93 -24.53
CA GLU A 189 43.08 41.25 -23.86
C GLU A 189 44.39 41.93 -24.25
N ASP A 190 45.47 41.15 -24.42
CA ASP A 190 46.75 41.63 -24.89
C ASP A 190 46.79 42.09 -26.39
N ALA A 191 45.75 41.60 -27.16
CA ALA A 191 45.64 41.95 -28.60
C ALA A 191 44.85 43.23 -28.89
N GLY A 192 44.42 43.95 -27.92
CA GLY A 192 44.02 45.38 -28.01
C GLY A 192 42.88 45.72 -28.96
N ILE A 193 41.75 45.01 -28.94
CA ILE A 193 40.55 45.44 -29.68
C ILE A 193 39.49 45.89 -28.67
N GLY A 194 39.35 47.22 -28.54
CA GLY A 194 38.40 47.84 -27.64
C GLY A 194 36.97 47.78 -28.12
N SER A 195 36.07 47.62 -27.20
CA SER A 195 34.68 47.98 -27.39
C SER A 195 34.07 48.54 -26.08
N THR A 196 33.29 49.55 -26.28
CA THR A 196 32.63 50.51 -25.40
C THR A 196 31.75 49.91 -24.30
N PRO A 197 31.52 50.63 -23.17
CA PRO A 197 30.88 50.09 -21.98
C PRO A 197 29.37 50.10 -22.07
N ALA A 198 28.75 49.01 -21.75
CA ALA A 198 27.31 48.89 -21.51
C ALA A 198 27.03 48.65 -20.01
N VAL A 199 26.01 49.32 -19.57
CA VAL A 199 25.43 49.48 -18.25
C VAL A 199 25.22 48.14 -17.51
N LYS A 200 25.58 48.11 -16.23
CA LYS A 200 25.25 47.03 -15.30
C LYS A 200 23.76 46.99 -15.02
N PRO A 201 23.15 45.79 -15.04
CA PRO A 201 22.05 45.46 -14.14
C PRO A 201 22.59 44.65 -12.95
N GLU A 202 21.97 44.86 -11.81
CA GLU A 202 22.22 44.16 -10.55
C GLU A 202 22.08 42.64 -10.71
N GLU A 203 23.00 41.89 -10.10
CA GLU A 203 22.94 40.44 -10.02
C GLU A 203 21.81 40.01 -9.11
N GLU A 204 20.73 39.49 -9.69
CA GLU A 204 19.84 38.53 -9.03
C GLU A 204 20.61 37.22 -8.86
N VAL A 205 20.74 36.80 -7.62
CA VAL A 205 21.25 35.48 -7.24
C VAL A 205 20.25 34.43 -7.72
N LYS A 206 20.63 33.71 -8.78
CA LYS A 206 19.88 32.51 -9.19
C LYS A 206 20.12 31.40 -8.15
N PRO A 207 19.07 30.76 -7.65
CA PRO A 207 19.22 29.57 -6.83
C PRO A 207 19.86 28.42 -7.63
N ALA A 208 20.65 27.62 -6.96
CA ALA A 208 21.32 26.44 -7.50
C ALA A 208 20.30 25.46 -8.08
N PRO A 209 20.63 24.65 -9.09
CA PRO A 209 19.70 23.70 -9.70
C PRO A 209 19.29 22.64 -8.69
N ALA A 210 17.98 22.52 -8.49
CA ALA A 210 17.37 21.51 -7.64
C ALA A 210 17.73 20.10 -8.14
N ILE A 211 18.20 19.29 -7.22
CA ILE A 211 18.37 17.85 -7.36
C ILE A 211 17.04 17.25 -7.82
N SER A 212 17.10 16.35 -8.79
CA SER A 212 15.95 15.76 -9.48
C SER A 212 14.94 15.13 -8.51
N ALA A 213 14.02 15.95 -8.03
CA ALA A 213 12.89 15.54 -7.21
C ALA A 213 11.87 14.77 -8.07
N THR A 214 11.12 13.88 -7.43
CA THR A 214 9.91 13.28 -7.99
C THR A 214 9.10 14.39 -8.69
N VAL A 215 8.89 14.27 -10.00
CA VAL A 215 8.18 15.32 -10.74
C VAL A 215 6.76 15.37 -10.22
N ALA A 216 6.38 16.50 -9.62
CA ALA A 216 5.01 16.72 -9.19
C ALA A 216 4.06 16.47 -10.38
N PRO A 217 2.93 15.79 -10.18
CA PRO A 217 1.97 15.57 -11.25
C PRO A 217 1.64 16.93 -11.87
N ALA A 218 1.54 16.98 -13.20
CA ALA A 218 1.03 18.16 -13.87
C ALA A 218 -0.32 18.47 -13.23
N ALA A 219 -0.47 19.69 -12.68
CA ALA A 219 -1.72 20.07 -12.03
C ALA A 219 -2.84 19.77 -13.03
N ASP A 220 -3.76 18.90 -12.63
CA ASP A 220 -4.94 18.65 -13.42
C ASP A 220 -5.72 19.97 -13.44
N THR A 221 -5.47 20.76 -14.48
CA THR A 221 -6.10 22.08 -14.68
C THR A 221 -7.59 21.96 -14.98
N ALA A 222 -8.11 20.72 -14.95
CA ALA A 222 -9.51 20.37 -15.15
C ALA A 222 -10.36 20.40 -13.86
N GLY A 223 -9.81 20.87 -12.72
CA GLY A 223 -10.67 21.22 -11.59
C GLY A 223 -11.73 22.24 -12.01
N PRO A 224 -12.95 22.16 -11.50
CA PRO A 224 -13.99 23.11 -11.85
C PRO A 224 -13.46 24.52 -11.63
N GLN A 225 -13.69 25.44 -12.58
CA GLN A 225 -13.45 26.87 -12.39
C GLN A 225 -14.41 27.38 -11.31
N ILE A 226 -13.98 27.24 -10.03
CA ILE A 226 -14.77 27.62 -8.86
C ILE A 226 -14.41 29.07 -8.56
N ASP A 227 -15.43 29.92 -8.46
CA ASP A 227 -15.26 31.33 -8.10
C ASP A 227 -14.70 31.44 -6.67
N ASP A 228 -13.71 32.29 -6.43
CA ASP A 228 -13.13 32.54 -5.09
C ASP A 228 -14.19 32.92 -4.03
N LYS A 229 -15.39 33.26 -4.46
CA LYS A 229 -16.53 33.56 -3.57
C LYS A 229 -17.09 32.34 -2.82
N SER A 230 -16.74 31.14 -3.26
CA SER A 230 -17.16 29.87 -2.63
C SER A 230 -16.10 29.29 -1.69
N THR A 231 -15.14 30.12 -1.24
CA THR A 231 -14.14 29.71 -0.26
C THR A 231 -14.79 29.48 1.09
N VAL A 232 -14.66 28.26 1.61
CA VAL A 232 -15.16 27.88 2.95
C VAL A 232 -14.15 28.34 4.02
N PHE A 233 -12.87 28.03 3.79
CA PHE A 233 -11.75 28.55 4.59
C PHE A 233 -10.47 28.57 3.76
N SER A 234 -9.47 29.32 4.25
CA SER A 234 -8.15 29.41 3.65
C SER A 234 -7.07 29.42 4.71
N ALA A 235 -5.87 28.97 4.32
CA ALA A 235 -4.66 28.99 5.15
C ALA A 235 -3.44 29.22 4.28
N ILE A 236 -2.33 29.65 4.90
CA ILE A 236 -1.01 29.74 4.26
C ILE A 236 -0.13 28.68 4.88
N ALA A 237 0.58 27.93 4.04
CA ALA A 237 1.46 26.86 4.48
C ALA A 237 2.63 26.68 3.51
N ASP A 238 3.66 25.97 3.92
CA ASP A 238 4.73 25.48 3.05
C ASP A 238 4.31 24.12 2.48
N LEU A 239 4.53 23.91 1.18
CA LEU A 239 4.13 22.70 0.45
C LEU A 239 5.35 21.82 0.19
N TYR A 240 5.21 20.55 0.53
CA TYR A 240 6.20 19.50 0.31
C TYR A 240 5.61 18.33 -0.44
N LEU A 241 6.46 17.62 -1.18
CA LEU A 241 6.15 16.35 -1.85
C LEU A 241 7.10 15.27 -1.36
N TYR A 242 6.57 14.09 -1.03
CA TYR A 242 7.37 12.95 -0.64
C TYR A 242 8.13 12.37 -1.83
N ASP A 243 9.44 12.32 -1.74
CA ASP A 243 10.30 11.70 -2.75
C ASP A 243 10.59 10.25 -2.37
N LEU A 244 10.20 9.32 -3.23
CA LEU A 244 10.35 7.87 -3.01
C LEU A 244 11.82 7.42 -3.00
N LYS A 245 12.74 8.20 -3.61
CA LYS A 245 14.16 7.84 -3.68
C LYS A 245 14.89 8.22 -2.39
N SER A 246 14.75 9.46 -1.97
CA SER A 246 15.40 9.98 -0.75
C SER A 246 14.66 9.63 0.53
N GLN A 247 13.38 9.22 0.44
CA GLN A 247 12.48 8.98 1.56
C GLN A 247 12.18 10.22 2.43
N TYR A 248 12.36 11.42 1.87
CA TYR A 248 12.09 12.68 2.55
C TYR A 248 11.00 13.48 1.85
N PHE A 249 10.35 14.36 2.62
CA PHE A 249 9.47 15.38 2.07
C PHE A 249 10.34 16.58 1.58
N LEU A 250 10.34 16.78 0.26
CA LEU A 250 11.07 17.86 -0.37
C LEU A 250 10.19 19.08 -0.56
N VAL A 251 10.68 20.26 -0.15
CA VAL A 251 9.96 21.51 -0.33
C VAL A 251 9.69 21.78 -1.81
N GLN A 252 8.45 22.06 -2.16
CA GLN A 252 8.05 22.44 -3.52
C GLN A 252 7.87 23.94 -3.66
N GLU A 253 7.18 24.55 -2.72
CA GLU A 253 7.00 26.01 -2.66
C GLU A 253 6.66 26.45 -1.22
N ARG A 254 7.20 27.57 -0.80
CA ARG A 254 6.90 28.16 0.52
C ARG A 254 5.76 29.17 0.41
N LYS A 255 4.94 29.26 1.45
CA LYS A 255 3.82 30.21 1.59
C LYS A 255 2.79 30.11 0.46
N VAL A 256 2.40 28.88 0.14
CA VAL A 256 1.31 28.62 -0.81
C VAL A 256 -0.03 29.01 -0.21
N ASP A 257 -0.95 29.46 -1.07
CA ASP A 257 -2.35 29.74 -0.70
C ASP A 257 -3.16 28.44 -0.78
N VAL A 258 -3.61 27.96 0.38
CA VAL A 258 -4.41 26.75 0.54
C VAL A 258 -5.85 27.14 0.75
N LYS A 259 -6.75 26.75 -0.14
CA LYS A 259 -8.19 27.03 -0.06
C LYS A 259 -9.01 25.77 -0.13
N VAL A 260 -10.07 25.70 0.68
CA VAL A 260 -11.13 24.74 0.47
C VAL A 260 -12.33 25.48 -0.11
N LEU A 261 -12.80 25.01 -1.26
CA LEU A 261 -13.83 25.65 -2.10
C LEU A 261 -15.06 24.74 -2.15
N GLU A 262 -16.26 25.31 -2.00
CA GLU A 262 -17.53 24.61 -2.22
C GLU A 262 -17.92 24.68 -3.69
N ALA A 263 -17.85 23.55 -4.42
CA ALA A 263 -18.24 23.44 -5.81
C ALA A 263 -19.72 23.12 -6.02
N GLY A 264 -20.38 22.66 -4.99
CA GLY A 264 -21.79 22.29 -4.96
C GLY A 264 -22.19 21.84 -3.57
N ARG A 265 -23.47 21.54 -3.37
CA ARG A 265 -23.96 21.14 -2.06
C ARG A 265 -23.21 19.91 -1.55
N PHE A 266 -22.44 20.06 -0.47
CA PHE A 266 -21.58 19.02 0.13
C PHE A 266 -20.50 18.48 -0.79
N LEU A 267 -20.11 19.24 -1.81
CA LEU A 267 -19.05 18.93 -2.74
C LEU A 267 -17.92 19.96 -2.60
N PHE A 268 -16.79 19.56 -2.04
CA PHE A 268 -15.69 20.45 -1.73
C PHE A 268 -14.40 20.04 -2.46
N TRP A 269 -13.56 21.04 -2.72
CA TRP A 269 -12.27 20.88 -3.38
C TRP A 269 -11.17 21.55 -2.57
N LEU A 270 -10.07 20.84 -2.36
CA LEU A 270 -8.82 21.37 -1.84
C LEU A 270 -8.00 21.94 -3.00
N SER A 271 -7.75 23.25 -3.00
CA SER A 271 -6.96 23.94 -4.02
C SER A 271 -5.70 24.52 -3.37
N ILE A 272 -4.54 24.22 -3.93
CA ILE A 272 -3.24 24.71 -3.46
C ILE A 272 -2.60 25.51 -4.60
N ARG A 273 -2.40 26.81 -4.37
CA ARG A 273 -1.85 27.75 -5.36
C ARG A 273 -0.55 28.34 -4.86
N GLY A 274 0.48 28.26 -5.68
CA GLY A 274 1.71 29.01 -5.52
C GLY A 274 1.65 30.38 -6.19
N ALA A 275 2.80 31.04 -6.28
CA ALA A 275 2.92 32.36 -6.88
C ALA A 275 2.54 32.36 -8.38
N ASP A 276 3.00 31.35 -9.13
CA ASP A 276 2.87 31.30 -10.58
C ASP A 276 2.02 30.15 -11.10
N LYS A 277 1.64 29.15 -10.25
CA LYS A 277 0.92 27.96 -10.69
C LYS A 277 -0.03 27.42 -9.64
N VAL A 278 -1.00 26.62 -10.10
CA VAL A 278 -1.80 25.75 -9.24
C VAL A 278 -1.03 24.44 -9.07
N TRP A 279 -0.70 24.08 -7.84
CA TRP A 279 0.00 22.84 -7.52
C TRP A 279 -0.94 21.65 -7.49
N LEU A 280 -2.13 21.84 -6.93
CA LEU A 280 -3.10 20.78 -6.72
C LEU A 280 -4.52 21.34 -6.72
N ALA A 281 -5.44 20.61 -7.34
CA ALA A 281 -6.88 20.77 -7.17
C ALA A 281 -7.48 19.37 -7.01
N GLN A 282 -7.88 19.01 -5.78
CA GLN A 282 -8.33 17.68 -5.43
C GLN A 282 -9.69 17.75 -4.74
N LYS A 283 -10.60 16.85 -5.13
CA LYS A 283 -11.87 16.67 -4.43
C LYS A 283 -11.62 16.17 -3.01
N VAL A 284 -12.32 16.74 -2.03
CA VAL A 284 -12.22 16.30 -0.63
C VAL A 284 -13.04 15.04 -0.44
N GLU A 285 -12.35 13.92 -0.21
CA GLU A 285 -12.93 12.59 0.02
C GLU A 285 -12.11 11.82 1.06
N SER A 286 -12.68 10.77 1.64
CA SER A 286 -11.99 9.91 2.62
C SER A 286 -10.75 9.21 2.05
N ASP A 287 -10.72 9.00 0.73
CA ASP A 287 -9.62 8.37 0.00
C ASP A 287 -8.30 9.19 0.05
N MET A 288 -8.38 10.48 0.41
CA MET A 288 -7.20 11.32 0.64
C MET A 288 -6.31 10.80 1.77
N ASN A 289 -6.83 9.97 2.67
CA ASN A 289 -6.09 9.48 3.84
C ASN A 289 -5.37 10.60 4.60
N MET A 290 -6.11 11.71 4.87
CA MET A 290 -5.55 12.89 5.55
C MET A 290 -5.14 12.56 6.98
N ASN A 291 -3.89 12.81 7.30
CA ASN A 291 -3.30 12.65 8.62
C ASN A 291 -2.76 13.99 9.13
N PHE A 292 -2.97 14.26 10.40
CA PHE A 292 -2.56 15.50 11.04
C PHE A 292 -1.48 15.23 12.09
N SER A 293 -0.44 16.05 12.15
CA SER A 293 0.60 16.01 13.18
C SER A 293 0.62 17.33 13.97
N PRO A 294 0.08 17.35 15.20
CA PRO A 294 0.08 18.55 16.03
C PRO A 294 1.48 18.99 16.48
N GLU A 295 2.40 18.04 16.62
CA GLU A 295 3.78 18.31 17.06
C GLU A 295 4.58 19.04 15.98
N GLN A 296 4.36 18.69 14.72
CA GLN A 296 5.03 19.30 13.58
C GLN A 296 4.20 20.37 12.87
N THR A 297 3.00 20.67 13.38
CA THR A 297 2.05 21.60 12.75
C THR A 297 1.83 21.29 11.26
N SER A 298 1.66 20.01 10.92
CA SER A 298 1.59 19.56 9.54
C SER A 298 0.38 18.67 9.25
N ALA A 299 0.00 18.64 7.97
CA ALA A 299 -1.02 17.75 7.43
C ALA A 299 -0.46 17.02 6.22
N VAL A 300 -0.61 15.69 6.19
CA VAL A 300 -0.10 14.82 5.13
C VAL A 300 -1.25 14.01 4.55
N TRP A 301 -1.28 13.89 3.22
CA TRP A 301 -2.33 13.11 2.54
C TRP A 301 -1.83 12.49 1.24
N ASN A 302 -2.63 11.57 0.71
CA ASN A 302 -2.39 10.92 -0.57
C ASN A 302 -3.23 11.55 -1.69
N TYR A 303 -2.62 11.67 -2.86
CA TYR A 303 -3.25 12.05 -4.11
C TYR A 303 -3.01 10.96 -5.15
N PHE A 304 -4.08 10.43 -5.72
CA PHE A 304 -4.03 9.44 -6.79
C PHE A 304 -4.38 10.11 -8.12
N THR A 305 -3.52 9.93 -9.11
CA THR A 305 -3.80 10.35 -10.49
C THR A 305 -4.71 9.35 -11.19
N ASP A 306 -5.27 9.74 -12.35
CA ASP A 306 -6.07 8.85 -13.20
C ASP A 306 -5.26 7.61 -13.66
N ASP A 307 -3.95 7.75 -13.81
CA ASP A 307 -2.99 6.66 -14.13
C ASP A 307 -2.65 5.78 -12.91
N ARG A 308 -3.35 5.96 -11.78
CA ARG A 308 -3.14 5.23 -10.52
C ARG A 308 -1.78 5.44 -9.86
N GLN A 309 -1.07 6.51 -10.18
CA GLN A 309 0.11 6.89 -9.43
C GLN A 309 -0.28 7.56 -8.11
N CYS A 310 0.42 7.22 -7.02
CA CYS A 310 0.18 7.78 -5.70
C CYS A 310 1.27 8.78 -5.34
N PHE A 311 0.86 9.96 -4.91
CA PHE A 311 1.73 11.02 -4.41
C PHE A 311 1.35 11.34 -2.97
N SER A 312 2.34 11.52 -2.09
CA SER A 312 2.10 12.00 -0.73
C SER A 312 2.51 13.46 -0.63
N TRP A 313 1.54 14.31 -0.35
CA TRP A 313 1.72 15.74 -0.14
C TRP A 313 1.73 16.07 1.35
N LEU A 314 2.50 17.10 1.72
CA LEU A 314 2.53 17.65 3.08
C LEU A 314 2.38 19.16 3.03
N LEU A 315 1.54 19.68 3.93
CA LEU A 315 1.45 21.09 4.29
C LEU A 315 2.05 21.29 5.67
N ARG A 316 2.98 22.22 5.81
CA ARG A 316 3.52 22.65 7.11
C ARG A 316 3.08 24.08 7.38
N PHE A 317 2.45 24.28 8.51
CA PHE A 317 1.91 25.59 8.94
C PHE A 317 2.92 26.33 9.81
N GLU A 318 2.92 27.66 9.72
CA GLU A 318 3.89 28.52 10.42
C GLU A 318 3.71 28.44 11.95
N ASP A 319 2.47 28.29 12.42
CA ASP A 319 2.15 28.22 13.84
C ASP A 319 1.00 27.25 14.14
N LYS A 320 0.79 26.99 15.44
CA LYS A 320 -0.26 26.10 15.93
C LYS A 320 -1.67 26.66 15.68
N ASP A 321 -1.85 27.97 15.59
CA ASP A 321 -3.17 28.57 15.38
C ASP A 321 -3.61 28.37 13.92
N ALA A 322 -2.70 28.60 12.95
CA ALA A 322 -2.94 28.31 11.53
C ALA A 322 -3.22 26.82 11.30
N TYR A 323 -2.41 25.94 11.91
CA TYR A 323 -2.63 24.49 11.88
C TYR A 323 -4.01 24.12 12.43
N SER A 324 -4.36 24.58 13.62
CA SER A 324 -5.63 24.27 14.29
C SER A 324 -6.83 24.78 13.50
N HIS A 325 -6.68 25.96 12.86
CA HIS A 325 -7.71 26.52 11.98
C HIS A 325 -7.95 25.63 10.76
N PHE A 326 -6.87 25.19 10.10
CA PHE A 326 -6.94 24.29 8.95
C PHE A 326 -7.54 22.94 9.34
N GLN A 327 -7.06 22.31 10.42
CA GLN A 327 -7.54 21.02 10.90
C GLN A 327 -9.05 21.04 11.20
N LYS A 328 -9.52 22.04 11.94
CA LYS A 328 -10.95 22.19 12.26
C LYS A 328 -11.80 22.43 11.02
N GLY A 329 -11.35 23.31 10.14
CA GLY A 329 -12.03 23.57 8.87
C GLY A 329 -12.10 22.34 8.00
N PHE A 330 -11.02 21.57 7.90
CA PHE A 330 -10.99 20.34 7.14
C PHE A 330 -11.87 19.23 7.75
N SER A 331 -11.86 19.08 9.08
CA SER A 331 -12.72 18.12 9.80
C SER A 331 -14.21 18.43 9.59
N GLN A 332 -14.58 19.70 9.56
CA GLN A 332 -15.92 20.12 9.21
C GLN A 332 -16.30 19.74 7.79
N VAL A 333 -15.43 20.06 6.82
CA VAL A 333 -15.69 19.82 5.41
C VAL A 333 -15.80 18.33 5.09
N ILE A 334 -14.90 17.50 5.63
CA ILE A 334 -14.97 16.05 5.42
C ILE A 334 -16.24 15.45 6.05
N TYR A 335 -16.66 15.93 7.22
CA TYR A 335 -17.92 15.53 7.83
C TYR A 335 -19.13 15.89 6.95
N GLU A 336 -19.18 17.12 6.44
CA GLU A 336 -20.28 17.59 5.56
C GLU A 336 -20.30 16.81 4.23
N THR A 337 -19.12 16.51 3.67
CA THR A 337 -19.01 15.70 2.45
C THR A 337 -19.56 14.29 2.65
N GLN A 338 -19.20 13.65 3.75
CA GLN A 338 -19.53 12.25 3.99
C GLN A 338 -20.96 12.05 4.49
N ASN A 339 -21.45 12.94 5.37
CA ASN A 339 -22.78 12.82 5.93
C ASN A 339 -23.88 13.49 5.10
N GLU A 340 -23.51 14.27 4.07
CA GLU A 340 -24.44 15.11 3.30
C GLU A 340 -25.33 16.00 4.19
N GLU A 341 -24.80 16.39 5.36
CA GLU A 341 -25.47 17.21 6.36
C GLU A 341 -24.55 18.34 6.82
N SER A 342 -25.14 19.54 7.02
CA SER A 342 -24.38 20.70 7.49
C SER A 342 -23.87 20.50 8.91
N TRP A 343 -22.61 20.80 9.16
CA TRP A 343 -21.94 20.79 10.46
C TRP A 343 -22.71 21.57 11.54
N ALA A 344 -23.34 22.68 11.16
CA ALA A 344 -24.13 23.47 12.09
C ALA A 344 -25.34 22.73 12.66
N LYS A 345 -25.85 21.70 11.97
CA LYS A 345 -26.97 20.86 12.41
C LYS A 345 -26.53 19.70 13.29
N ALA A 346 -25.28 19.28 13.19
CA ALA A 346 -24.74 18.24 14.03
C ALA A 346 -24.78 18.65 15.51
N LYS A 347 -25.09 17.70 16.38
CA LYS A 347 -25.08 17.94 17.82
C LYS A 347 -23.65 18.21 18.31
N SER A 348 -23.52 18.92 19.43
CA SER A 348 -22.21 19.26 20.00
C SER A 348 -21.35 18.03 20.30
N ASP A 349 -21.97 16.95 20.78
CA ASP A 349 -21.33 15.70 21.13
C ASP A 349 -20.92 14.89 19.86
N ASP A 350 -21.71 14.96 18.79
CA ASP A 350 -21.40 14.34 17.50
C ASP A 350 -20.22 15.08 16.81
N ARG A 351 -20.19 16.42 16.93
CA ARG A 351 -19.07 17.25 16.46
C ARG A 351 -17.77 16.92 17.20
N ALA A 352 -17.82 16.90 18.54
CA ALA A 352 -16.66 16.55 19.36
C ALA A 352 -16.12 15.14 19.02
N TYR A 353 -17.01 14.18 18.78
CA TYR A 353 -16.64 12.83 18.36
C TYR A 353 -15.90 12.83 17.02
N ALA A 354 -16.41 13.55 16.03
CA ALA A 354 -15.79 13.66 14.72
C ALA A 354 -14.44 14.41 14.76
N GLU A 355 -14.39 15.55 15.46
CA GLU A 355 -13.15 16.32 15.66
C GLU A 355 -12.06 15.44 16.26
N THR A 356 -12.36 14.71 17.34
CA THR A 356 -11.39 13.84 18.01
C THR A 356 -10.89 12.70 17.11
N ALA A 357 -11.77 12.14 16.27
CA ALA A 357 -11.37 11.09 15.34
C ALA A 357 -10.33 11.57 14.31
N TYR A 358 -10.32 12.86 13.97
CA TYR A 358 -9.37 13.47 13.05
C TYR A 358 -8.19 14.18 13.75
N GLU A 359 -8.29 14.45 15.06
CA GLU A 359 -7.18 15.05 15.85
C GLU A 359 -6.05 14.07 16.13
N GLN A 360 -6.32 12.76 16.13
CA GLN A 360 -5.34 11.72 16.40
C GLN A 360 -4.46 11.52 15.16
N GLY A 361 -3.43 12.34 15.03
CA GLY A 361 -2.33 12.17 14.10
C GLY A 361 -1.13 11.60 14.82
N GLU A 362 -0.37 10.76 14.14
CA GLU A 362 0.91 10.28 14.65
C GLU A 362 1.98 11.35 14.49
N PRO A 363 2.92 11.44 15.46
CA PRO A 363 4.15 12.18 15.20
C PRO A 363 4.82 11.55 13.97
N MET A 364 5.07 12.36 12.94
CA MET A 364 5.97 11.97 11.87
C MET A 364 7.38 11.87 12.47
N ASP A 365 8.15 10.87 12.08
CA ASP A 365 9.55 10.84 12.43
C ASP A 365 10.23 12.13 11.93
N VAL A 366 10.96 12.81 12.81
CA VAL A 366 11.59 14.12 12.54
C VAL A 366 12.57 14.02 11.38
N ASP A 367 13.05 12.81 11.08
CA ASP A 367 13.99 12.50 10.03
C ASP A 367 13.38 12.52 8.62
N ASP A 368 12.03 12.54 8.50
CA ASP A 368 11.33 12.56 7.20
C ASP A 368 11.31 13.93 6.51
N ILE A 369 11.83 15.01 7.13
CA ILE A 369 11.84 16.35 6.56
C ILE A 369 13.29 16.86 6.43
N SER A 370 13.82 16.98 5.20
CA SER A 370 15.11 17.61 5.01
C SER A 370 14.96 19.14 5.01
N GLU A 371 15.47 19.82 6.03
CA GLU A 371 15.70 21.26 6.03
C GLU A 371 17.07 21.53 5.40
N SER A 372 17.12 21.84 4.11
CA SER A 372 18.32 22.38 3.49
C SER A 372 18.36 23.89 3.69
N GLU A 373 18.82 24.35 4.83
CA GLU A 373 19.44 25.67 4.98
C GLU A 373 20.92 25.45 5.38
N ASP A 374 21.81 25.87 4.46
CA ASP A 374 23.24 26.10 4.63
C ASP A 374 24.06 25.18 5.54
N GLY A 375 24.91 24.43 4.84
CA GLY A 375 26.25 24.00 5.25
C GLY A 375 26.55 23.91 6.73
N ASN A 376 26.35 22.75 7.34
CA ASN A 376 27.35 22.13 8.21
C ASN A 376 26.98 20.69 8.60
N GLU A 377 28.01 19.87 8.72
CA GLU A 377 28.11 18.47 9.07
C GLU A 377 26.95 17.89 9.91
N SER A 378 26.24 16.90 9.34
CA SER A 378 25.38 15.98 10.08
C SER A 378 26.24 14.90 10.76
N VAL A 379 26.30 14.91 12.06
CA VAL A 379 26.83 13.80 12.86
C VAL A 379 25.79 12.68 12.87
N ARG A 380 26.00 11.63 12.08
CA ARG A 380 25.29 10.36 12.19
C ARG A 380 25.62 9.74 13.55
N THR A 381 24.62 9.52 14.38
CA THR A 381 24.74 8.62 15.53
C THR A 381 24.55 7.18 15.06
N ALA A 382 25.67 6.51 14.86
CA ALA A 382 25.75 5.08 14.58
C ALA A 382 25.18 4.29 15.76
N ARG A 383 23.89 4.00 15.78
CA ARG A 383 23.27 3.06 16.74
C ARG A 383 21.98 2.39 16.27
N GLU A 384 21.49 2.68 15.04
CA GLU A 384 20.28 2.06 14.48
C GLU A 384 20.55 1.18 13.27
N GLU A 385 21.77 1.21 12.70
CA GLU A 385 22.14 0.41 11.52
C GLU A 385 22.45 -1.06 11.83
N GLU A 386 22.75 -1.42 13.08
CA GLU A 386 23.06 -2.83 13.45
C GLU A 386 21.81 -3.72 13.70
N GLU A 387 20.60 -3.14 13.81
CA GLU A 387 19.35 -3.93 13.95
C GLU A 387 18.68 -4.22 12.60
N ASP A 388 19.00 -3.50 11.52
CA ASP A 388 18.37 -3.67 10.20
C ASP A 388 18.99 -4.82 9.37
N ASP A 389 20.27 -5.16 9.59
CA ASP A 389 20.95 -6.22 8.81
C ASP A 389 20.52 -7.64 9.22
N GLU A 390 20.15 -7.88 10.51
CA GLU A 390 19.64 -9.20 10.95
C GLU A 390 18.20 -9.47 10.46
N ASP A 391 17.41 -8.41 10.18
CA ASP A 391 16.04 -8.53 9.64
C ASP A 391 16.04 -8.80 8.12
N GLU A 392 17.09 -8.42 7.38
CA GLU A 392 17.18 -8.60 5.91
C GLU A 392 17.27 -10.06 5.49
N ASP A 393 18.08 -10.86 6.16
CA ASP A 393 18.23 -12.29 5.88
C ASP A 393 16.95 -13.09 6.18
N GLU A 394 16.14 -12.66 7.18
CA GLU A 394 14.83 -13.26 7.46
C GLU A 394 13.79 -12.92 6.40
N ILE A 395 13.85 -11.71 5.77
CA ILE A 395 12.93 -11.26 4.72
C ILE A 395 13.15 -12.09 3.45
N GLU A 396 14.40 -12.31 3.05
CA GLU A 396 14.74 -13.04 1.84
C GLU A 396 14.43 -14.54 1.98
N ALA A 397 14.76 -15.13 3.13
CA ALA A 397 14.34 -16.49 3.46
C ALA A 397 12.81 -16.68 3.46
N ALA A 398 12.06 -15.66 3.92
CA ALA A 398 10.60 -15.70 3.93
C ALA A 398 9.99 -15.57 2.51
N LEU A 399 10.62 -14.77 1.62
CA LEU A 399 10.19 -14.61 0.23
C LEU A 399 10.48 -15.85 -0.60
N GLN A 400 11.66 -16.47 -0.44
CA GLN A 400 12.04 -17.73 -1.12
C GLN A 400 11.20 -18.91 -0.61
N ALA A 401 10.96 -19.00 0.71
CA ALA A 401 10.06 -19.98 1.28
C ALA A 401 8.60 -19.81 0.81
N GLY A 402 8.18 -18.59 0.46
CA GLY A 402 6.87 -18.30 -0.13
C GLY A 402 6.73 -18.82 -1.56
N ARG A 403 7.78 -18.74 -2.41
CA ARG A 403 7.76 -19.22 -3.80
C ARG A 403 7.73 -20.75 -3.91
N ALA A 404 8.50 -21.47 -3.10
CA ALA A 404 8.50 -22.93 -3.10
C ALA A 404 7.22 -23.56 -2.53
N ARG A 405 6.41 -22.78 -1.80
CA ARG A 405 5.20 -23.24 -1.10
C ARG A 405 3.89 -23.05 -1.88
N SER A 406 3.90 -22.28 -2.98
CA SER A 406 2.69 -22.00 -3.77
C SER A 406 2.19 -23.23 -4.56
N GLU A 407 3.03 -24.21 -4.79
CA GLU A 407 2.64 -25.39 -5.59
C GLU A 407 1.88 -26.45 -4.78
N GLU A 408 2.10 -26.56 -3.45
CA GLU A 408 1.46 -27.57 -2.61
C GLU A 408 0.07 -27.16 -2.04
N SER A 409 -0.22 -25.87 -1.96
CA SER A 409 -1.49 -25.33 -1.44
C SER A 409 -2.46 -24.87 -2.53
N ALA A 410 -2.06 -24.96 -3.79
CA ALA A 410 -2.89 -24.52 -4.90
C ALA A 410 -4.13 -25.43 -5.04
N TRP A 411 -5.29 -24.81 -5.14
CA TRP A 411 -6.50 -25.48 -5.54
C TRP A 411 -6.30 -26.05 -6.95
N PRO A 412 -6.42 -27.38 -7.17
CA PRO A 412 -6.17 -28.00 -8.47
C PRO A 412 -6.95 -27.30 -9.58
N GLU A 413 -6.28 -26.82 -10.60
CA GLU A 413 -6.92 -26.36 -11.82
C GLU A 413 -7.55 -27.57 -12.50
N GLU A 414 -8.87 -27.67 -12.51
CA GLU A 414 -9.55 -28.59 -13.41
C GLU A 414 -9.17 -28.18 -14.85
N ASN A 415 -8.64 -29.13 -15.62
CA ASN A 415 -8.29 -28.99 -17.04
C ASN A 415 -9.47 -28.43 -17.84
N THR A 416 -9.67 -27.12 -17.82
CA THR A 416 -10.64 -26.37 -18.63
C THR A 416 -9.98 -25.84 -19.89
N SER A 417 -9.53 -26.76 -20.75
CA SER A 417 -8.99 -26.38 -22.07
C SER A 417 -10.05 -26.05 -23.12
N LEU A 418 -11.31 -25.79 -22.77
CA LEU A 418 -12.37 -25.66 -23.79
C LEU A 418 -13.32 -24.46 -23.66
N LEU A 419 -13.23 -23.59 -22.65
CA LEU A 419 -14.04 -22.36 -22.60
C LEU A 419 -13.20 -21.20 -22.05
N ALA A 420 -12.57 -20.45 -22.93
CA ALA A 420 -12.00 -19.15 -22.64
C ALA A 420 -13.13 -18.16 -22.32
N GLY A 421 -13.50 -18.04 -21.04
CA GLY A 421 -14.51 -17.10 -20.58
C GLY A 421 -14.66 -17.15 -19.07
N GLN A 422 -14.13 -16.17 -18.35
CA GLN A 422 -14.31 -15.90 -16.92
C GLN A 422 -14.13 -17.13 -16.00
N GLN A 423 -12.91 -17.37 -15.57
CA GLN A 423 -12.67 -18.23 -14.41
C GLN A 423 -13.24 -17.54 -13.16
N ASP A 424 -14.06 -18.26 -12.37
CA ASP A 424 -14.50 -17.79 -11.08
C ASP A 424 -13.30 -17.63 -10.14
N VAL A 425 -13.28 -16.55 -9.36
CA VAL A 425 -12.24 -16.24 -8.36
C VAL A 425 -12.73 -16.56 -6.96
N ASN A 426 -11.83 -16.72 -6.01
CA ASN A 426 -12.15 -16.85 -4.60
C ASN A 426 -12.91 -15.62 -4.10
N SER A 427 -13.91 -15.81 -3.25
CA SER A 427 -14.79 -14.71 -2.81
C SER A 427 -15.02 -14.67 -1.31
N LEU A 428 -15.07 -15.82 -0.63
CA LEU A 428 -15.31 -15.91 0.81
C LEU A 428 -14.34 -16.89 1.44
N LEU A 429 -13.96 -16.64 2.70
CA LEU A 429 -13.14 -17.49 3.54
C LEU A 429 -13.86 -17.73 4.86
N ALA A 430 -13.80 -18.94 5.38
CA ALA A 430 -14.15 -19.27 6.76
C ALA A 430 -13.14 -20.28 7.33
N VAL A 431 -12.66 -19.99 8.52
CA VAL A 431 -11.67 -20.82 9.23
C VAL A 431 -12.35 -21.59 10.34
N GLY A 432 -12.10 -22.91 10.41
CA GLY A 432 -12.71 -23.79 11.40
C GLY A 432 -12.22 -23.51 12.81
N TYR A 433 -13.10 -23.72 13.78
CA TYR A 433 -12.82 -23.51 15.20
C TYR A 433 -12.47 -24.81 15.91
N LYS A 434 -13.09 -25.91 15.51
CA LYS A 434 -12.94 -27.23 16.15
C LYS A 434 -12.08 -28.18 15.32
N PHE A 435 -12.21 -28.08 14.02
CA PHE A 435 -11.44 -28.87 13.09
C PHE A 435 -10.44 -27.93 12.38
N ASP A 436 -9.19 -28.36 12.26
CA ASP A 436 -8.11 -27.59 11.61
C ASP A 436 -8.32 -27.57 10.09
N ARG A 437 -9.35 -26.84 9.66
CA ARG A 437 -9.76 -26.70 8.26
C ARG A 437 -10.14 -25.28 7.93
N SER A 438 -9.91 -24.91 6.68
CA SER A 438 -10.40 -23.68 6.07
C SER A 438 -11.25 -23.98 4.86
N PHE A 439 -12.26 -23.14 4.64
CA PHE A 439 -13.22 -23.26 3.57
C PHE A 439 -13.19 -22.00 2.72
N VAL A 440 -13.04 -22.15 1.40
CA VAL A 440 -12.95 -21.03 0.47
C VAL A 440 -13.98 -21.19 -0.63
N VAL A 441 -14.83 -20.20 -0.84
CA VAL A 441 -15.81 -20.19 -1.92
C VAL A 441 -15.18 -19.69 -3.21
N ARG A 442 -15.39 -20.46 -4.31
CA ARG A 442 -15.06 -20.06 -5.67
C ARG A 442 -16.25 -20.36 -6.58
N GLY A 443 -16.99 -19.32 -6.96
CA GLY A 443 -18.22 -19.47 -7.73
C GLY A 443 -19.28 -20.29 -6.96
N ASP A 444 -19.68 -21.43 -7.51
CA ASP A 444 -20.61 -22.38 -6.92
C ASP A 444 -19.91 -23.59 -6.26
N LYS A 445 -18.64 -23.45 -5.91
CA LYS A 445 -17.81 -24.48 -5.29
C LYS A 445 -17.23 -24.00 -3.96
N ILE A 446 -16.93 -24.93 -3.05
CA ILE A 446 -16.18 -24.68 -1.82
C ILE A 446 -14.96 -25.58 -1.80
N GLY A 447 -13.76 -25.00 -1.79
CA GLY A 447 -12.51 -25.69 -1.53
C GLY A 447 -12.34 -25.91 -0.02
N VAL A 448 -11.93 -27.09 0.37
CA VAL A 448 -11.64 -27.47 1.75
C VAL A 448 -10.14 -27.67 1.87
N PHE A 449 -9.53 -26.98 2.82
CA PHE A 449 -8.09 -27.03 3.08
C PHE A 449 -7.86 -27.50 4.51
N ARG A 450 -6.94 -28.42 4.71
CA ARG A 450 -6.54 -28.92 6.02
C ARG A 450 -5.35 -28.14 6.53
N HIS A 451 -5.35 -27.79 7.80
CA HIS A 451 -4.19 -27.23 8.47
C HIS A 451 -3.25 -28.37 8.88
N THR A 452 -1.95 -28.21 8.64
CA THR A 452 -0.93 -29.16 9.05
C THR A 452 -0.25 -28.67 10.34
N ASP A 453 0.42 -29.59 11.05
CA ASP A 453 1.16 -29.29 12.29
C ASP A 453 2.29 -28.24 12.06
N ASP A 454 2.80 -28.14 10.82
CA ASP A 454 3.80 -27.14 10.40
C ASP A 454 3.23 -25.76 10.13
N ASN A 455 1.94 -25.51 10.42
CA ASN A 455 1.21 -24.31 10.04
C ASN A 455 1.20 -24.06 8.52
N ARG A 456 0.90 -25.10 7.74
CA ARG A 456 0.65 -25.02 6.29
C ARG A 456 -0.79 -25.40 5.98
N LEU A 457 -1.22 -25.06 4.78
CA LEU A 457 -2.51 -25.50 4.22
C LEU A 457 -2.26 -26.54 3.15
N GLU A 458 -2.98 -27.65 3.25
CA GLU A 458 -3.04 -28.67 2.22
C GLU A 458 -4.47 -28.72 1.67
N PHE A 459 -4.60 -28.75 0.34
CA PHE A 459 -5.89 -28.97 -0.28
C PHE A 459 -6.40 -30.39 0.06
N ASP A 460 -7.63 -30.46 0.58
CA ASP A 460 -8.26 -31.73 0.97
C ASP A 460 -9.28 -32.19 -0.07
N THR A 461 -10.30 -31.37 -0.35
CA THR A 461 -11.38 -31.72 -1.29
C THR A 461 -12.13 -30.48 -1.78
N THR A 462 -13.00 -30.69 -2.78
CA THR A 462 -13.93 -29.65 -3.25
C THR A 462 -15.37 -30.10 -3.09
N ILE A 463 -16.19 -29.25 -2.48
CA ILE A 463 -17.67 -29.38 -2.51
C ILE A 463 -18.14 -28.66 -3.77
N ASN A 464 -18.69 -29.43 -4.71
CA ASN A 464 -19.13 -28.93 -6.00
C ASN A 464 -20.64 -28.70 -6.06
N ASN A 465 -21.08 -27.80 -6.94
CA ASN A 465 -22.49 -27.58 -7.29
C ASN A 465 -23.31 -27.13 -6.07
N ILE A 466 -22.92 -26.07 -5.40
CA ILE A 466 -23.69 -25.46 -4.32
C ILE A 466 -25.11 -25.13 -4.86
N GLY A 467 -26.10 -25.78 -4.37
CA GLY A 467 -27.46 -25.58 -4.85
C GLY A 467 -28.50 -25.81 -3.76
N THR A 468 -29.66 -25.18 -3.93
CA THR A 468 -30.82 -25.35 -3.05
C THR A 468 -31.27 -26.80 -3.02
N PRO A 469 -32.04 -27.24 -2.01
CA PRO A 469 -32.65 -28.57 -1.99
C PRO A 469 -33.53 -28.87 -3.22
N SER A 470 -34.04 -27.84 -3.90
CA SER A 470 -34.80 -27.96 -5.15
C SER A 470 -33.91 -28.11 -6.41
N GLY A 471 -32.58 -28.10 -6.26
CA GLY A 471 -31.60 -28.27 -7.35
C GLY A 471 -31.20 -27.01 -8.10
N LYS A 472 -31.58 -25.82 -7.63
CA LYS A 472 -31.14 -24.54 -8.21
C LYS A 472 -29.76 -24.19 -7.66
N GLY A 473 -28.74 -24.14 -8.51
CA GLY A 473 -27.38 -23.65 -8.16
C GLY A 473 -27.35 -22.15 -7.84
N PHE A 474 -26.49 -21.77 -6.91
CA PHE A 474 -26.20 -20.36 -6.61
C PHE A 474 -24.75 -20.15 -6.14
N LYS A 475 -24.28 -18.91 -6.27
CA LYS A 475 -22.99 -18.46 -5.74
C LYS A 475 -23.22 -17.80 -4.37
N PRO A 476 -22.69 -18.34 -3.28
CA PRO A 476 -22.90 -17.77 -1.94
C PRO A 476 -22.38 -16.35 -1.83
N MET A 477 -23.16 -15.45 -1.24
CA MET A 477 -22.73 -14.09 -0.88
C MET A 477 -22.23 -13.95 0.55
N LYS A 478 -22.57 -14.92 1.41
CA LYS A 478 -22.13 -15.01 2.81
C LYS A 478 -21.99 -16.47 3.20
N MET A 479 -21.05 -16.73 4.08
CA MET A 479 -20.73 -18.04 4.62
C MET A 479 -20.43 -17.91 6.12
N MET A 480 -20.94 -18.81 6.94
CA MET A 480 -20.67 -18.87 8.37
C MET A 480 -20.67 -20.32 8.83
N LEU A 481 -19.62 -20.77 9.50
CA LEU A 481 -19.58 -22.07 10.14
C LEU A 481 -20.58 -22.14 11.30
N HIS A 482 -21.13 -23.31 11.56
CA HIS A 482 -22.19 -23.53 12.53
C HIS A 482 -22.10 -24.91 13.18
N ASN A 483 -22.71 -25.08 14.36
CA ASN A 483 -22.84 -26.36 15.04
C ASN A 483 -21.52 -27.14 15.18
N GLN A 484 -20.50 -26.50 15.78
CA GLN A 484 -19.16 -27.10 16.01
C GLN A 484 -18.43 -27.49 14.70
N ASP A 485 -18.51 -26.65 13.69
CA ASP A 485 -17.95 -26.88 12.34
C ASP A 485 -18.52 -28.10 11.60
N ALA A 486 -19.66 -28.64 12.05
CA ALA A 486 -20.35 -29.72 11.35
C ALA A 486 -21.29 -29.20 10.25
N GLU A 487 -21.73 -27.95 10.38
CA GLU A 487 -22.70 -27.33 9.48
C GLU A 487 -22.15 -25.98 9.00
N MET A 488 -22.65 -25.52 7.85
CA MET A 488 -22.35 -24.23 7.27
C MET A 488 -23.62 -23.51 6.83
N VAL A 489 -23.77 -22.27 7.27
CA VAL A 489 -24.87 -21.40 6.87
C VAL A 489 -24.44 -20.58 5.66
N LEU A 490 -25.22 -20.65 4.58
CA LEU A 490 -24.97 -19.97 3.32
C LEU A 490 -26.13 -19.02 2.98
N MET A 491 -25.84 -17.92 2.28
CA MET A 491 -26.85 -16.99 1.78
C MET A 491 -26.79 -16.89 0.26
N ASP A 492 -27.95 -17.01 -0.38
CA ASP A 492 -28.14 -16.82 -1.82
C ASP A 492 -28.52 -15.35 -2.10
N PRO A 493 -27.77 -14.59 -2.92
CA PRO A 493 -28.12 -13.21 -3.27
C PRO A 493 -29.48 -13.08 -3.98
N SER A 494 -29.95 -14.16 -4.62
CA SER A 494 -31.25 -14.17 -5.31
C SER A 494 -32.44 -14.47 -4.39
N ASN A 495 -32.23 -15.05 -3.20
CA ASN A 495 -33.28 -15.37 -2.21
C ASN A 495 -32.91 -14.81 -0.83
N LYS A 496 -33.23 -13.53 -0.61
CA LYS A 496 -32.94 -12.85 0.66
C LYS A 496 -33.90 -13.14 1.80
N ASN A 497 -34.92 -13.98 1.58
CA ASN A 497 -35.91 -14.36 2.61
C ASN A 497 -35.58 -15.69 3.29
N ALA A 498 -34.54 -16.38 2.83
CA ALA A 498 -34.10 -17.66 3.37
C ALA A 498 -32.57 -17.71 3.51
N ILE A 499 -32.11 -18.58 4.38
CA ILE A 499 -30.72 -19.00 4.52
C ILE A 499 -30.67 -20.53 4.34
N PHE A 500 -29.51 -21.03 3.96
CA PHE A 500 -29.34 -22.43 3.57
C PHE A 500 -28.36 -23.11 4.52
N ASN A 501 -28.75 -24.26 5.05
CA ASN A 501 -27.91 -25.09 5.90
C ASN A 501 -27.24 -26.18 5.08
N MET A 502 -25.92 -26.18 5.04
CA MET A 502 -25.11 -27.22 4.44
C MET A 502 -24.54 -28.12 5.53
N ASP A 503 -24.70 -29.42 5.36
CA ASP A 503 -24.00 -30.43 6.15
C ASP A 503 -22.61 -30.64 5.53
N LEU A 504 -21.55 -30.41 6.30
CA LEU A 504 -20.15 -30.47 5.82
C LEU A 504 -19.65 -31.93 5.69
N GLU A 505 -20.24 -32.89 6.39
CA GLU A 505 -19.89 -34.28 6.22
C GLU A 505 -20.39 -34.83 4.88
N TYR A 506 -21.62 -34.45 4.48
CA TYR A 506 -22.19 -34.83 3.20
C TYR A 506 -21.82 -33.89 2.04
N GLY A 507 -21.31 -32.67 2.36
CA GLY A 507 -21.01 -31.67 1.36
C GLY A 507 -22.22 -31.18 0.57
N LYS A 508 -23.42 -31.13 1.20
CA LYS A 508 -24.67 -30.76 0.54
C LYS A 508 -25.51 -29.83 1.41
N ILE A 509 -26.28 -28.96 0.77
CA ILE A 509 -27.36 -28.24 1.44
C ILE A 509 -28.49 -29.23 1.78
N VAL A 510 -28.76 -29.36 3.07
CA VAL A 510 -29.77 -30.27 3.61
C VAL A 510 -31.07 -29.59 3.94
N ASP A 511 -31.04 -28.31 4.30
CA ASP A 511 -32.21 -27.53 4.68
C ASP A 511 -32.20 -26.11 4.05
N GLU A 512 -33.40 -25.65 3.73
CA GLU A 512 -33.70 -24.25 3.44
C GLU A 512 -34.52 -23.68 4.62
N TRP A 513 -33.90 -22.71 5.32
CA TRP A 513 -34.55 -22.05 6.45
C TRP A 513 -35.18 -20.74 5.99
N LYS A 514 -36.47 -20.78 5.68
CA LYS A 514 -37.24 -19.57 5.38
C LYS A 514 -37.31 -18.72 6.63
N VAL A 515 -36.65 -17.55 6.60
CA VAL A 515 -36.59 -16.68 7.78
C VAL A 515 -37.92 -15.98 8.00
N HIS A 516 -38.43 -15.28 6.96
CA HIS A 516 -39.72 -14.62 7.02
C HIS A 516 -40.25 -14.31 5.61
N ASP A 517 -41.56 -14.07 5.46
CA ASP A 517 -42.14 -13.74 4.16
C ASP A 517 -41.75 -12.34 3.65
N ASP A 518 -41.73 -11.35 4.55
CA ASP A 518 -41.57 -9.94 4.21
C ASP A 518 -40.25 -9.34 4.71
N VAL A 519 -39.50 -10.02 5.59
CA VAL A 519 -38.24 -9.52 6.16
C VAL A 519 -37.06 -10.14 5.43
N GLN A 520 -36.26 -9.30 4.80
CA GLN A 520 -35.04 -9.72 4.11
C GLN A 520 -33.88 -9.90 5.10
N VAL A 521 -33.03 -10.87 4.85
CA VAL A 521 -31.79 -11.14 5.57
C VAL A 521 -30.64 -10.50 4.80
N ASN A 522 -30.02 -9.47 5.35
CA ASN A 522 -28.85 -8.85 4.76
C ASN A 522 -27.56 -9.49 5.28
N ASN A 523 -27.57 -9.92 6.55
CA ASN A 523 -26.44 -10.59 7.16
C ASN A 523 -26.91 -11.49 8.31
N VAL A 524 -26.11 -12.50 8.62
CA VAL A 524 -26.29 -13.43 9.74
C VAL A 524 -24.99 -13.48 10.54
N VAL A 525 -25.12 -13.48 11.86
CA VAL A 525 -24.00 -13.60 12.80
C VAL A 525 -24.35 -14.60 13.89
N ALA A 526 -23.31 -15.15 14.51
CA ALA A 526 -23.48 -16.06 15.63
C ALA A 526 -24.17 -15.40 16.82
N ASN A 527 -24.90 -16.17 17.59
CA ASN A 527 -25.65 -15.70 18.77
C ASN A 527 -24.74 -15.06 19.86
N SER A 528 -23.52 -15.54 19.97
CA SER A 528 -22.43 -14.95 20.74
C SER A 528 -21.11 -15.23 20.04
N LYS A 529 -20.06 -14.49 20.42
CA LYS A 529 -18.72 -14.67 19.86
C LYS A 529 -18.30 -16.10 20.03
N TYR A 530 -18.09 -16.99 19.48
CA TYR A 530 -17.78 -18.43 19.62
C TYR A 530 -18.99 -19.36 19.73
N ALA A 531 -20.22 -18.88 19.50
CA ALA A 531 -21.39 -19.77 19.50
C ALA A 531 -21.30 -20.86 18.41
N GLN A 532 -20.57 -20.60 17.31
CA GLN A 532 -20.31 -21.59 16.25
C GLN A 532 -19.59 -22.83 16.78
N MET A 533 -18.78 -22.70 17.83
CA MET A 533 -18.04 -23.79 18.47
C MET A 533 -18.90 -24.64 19.40
N THR A 534 -20.13 -24.24 19.66
CA THR A 534 -21.03 -24.86 20.58
C THR A 534 -22.19 -25.54 19.82
N ALA A 535 -23.04 -26.26 20.55
CA ALA A 535 -24.27 -26.82 19.99
C ALA A 535 -25.41 -25.78 19.90
N GLU A 536 -25.14 -24.48 20.05
CA GLU A 536 -26.13 -23.42 19.91
C GLU A 536 -26.68 -23.39 18.47
N LYS A 537 -27.99 -23.47 18.35
CA LYS A 537 -28.65 -23.53 17.04
C LYS A 537 -29.19 -22.17 16.59
N THR A 538 -29.34 -21.21 17.51
CA THR A 538 -29.90 -19.91 17.18
C THR A 538 -28.79 -18.97 16.67
N MET A 539 -29.18 -18.03 15.83
CA MET A 539 -28.32 -17.01 15.26
C MET A 539 -29.06 -15.66 15.19
N ILE A 540 -28.33 -14.61 14.94
CA ILE A 540 -28.88 -13.27 14.81
C ILE A 540 -28.84 -12.87 13.35
N GLY A 541 -30.01 -12.47 12.83
CA GLY A 541 -30.14 -11.87 11.52
C GLY A 541 -30.41 -10.37 11.61
N HIS A 542 -30.00 -9.63 10.59
CA HIS A 542 -30.47 -8.27 10.40
C HIS A 542 -30.86 -7.96 8.96
N SER A 543 -31.85 -7.07 8.82
CA SER A 543 -32.19 -6.42 7.55
C SER A 543 -31.58 -5.02 7.54
N HIS A 544 -31.90 -4.22 6.52
CA HIS A 544 -31.46 -2.80 6.48
C HIS A 544 -31.94 -1.96 7.68
N ASN A 545 -33.05 -2.34 8.34
CA ASN A 545 -33.61 -1.62 9.47
C ASN A 545 -34.20 -2.49 10.58
N GLY A 546 -33.99 -3.79 10.54
CA GLY A 546 -34.51 -4.73 11.54
C GLY A 546 -33.43 -5.65 12.08
N ILE A 547 -33.58 -6.07 13.33
CA ILE A 547 -32.73 -7.03 14.02
C ILE A 547 -33.64 -8.10 14.62
N TYR A 548 -33.27 -9.36 14.46
CA TYR A 548 -34.10 -10.51 14.89
C TYR A 548 -33.23 -11.72 15.19
N ARG A 549 -33.81 -12.64 15.99
CA ARG A 549 -33.28 -13.97 16.18
C ARG A 549 -33.84 -14.93 15.15
N ILE A 550 -33.00 -15.82 14.67
CA ILE A 550 -33.34 -16.94 13.80
C ILE A 550 -33.20 -18.23 14.62
N ASP A 551 -34.25 -19.02 14.73
CA ASP A 551 -34.22 -20.32 15.36
C ASP A 551 -34.67 -21.40 14.34
N PRO A 552 -33.74 -22.24 13.84
CA PRO A 552 -34.04 -23.27 12.87
C PRO A 552 -35.04 -24.33 13.34
N ARG A 553 -35.24 -24.45 14.64
CA ARG A 553 -36.15 -25.46 15.24
C ARG A 553 -37.63 -25.07 15.14
N LEU A 554 -37.93 -23.81 14.85
CA LEU A 554 -39.31 -23.36 14.69
C LEU A 554 -39.95 -23.98 13.46
N SER A 555 -41.26 -24.31 13.56
CA SER A 555 -42.04 -24.72 12.41
C SER A 555 -42.42 -23.51 11.54
N GLY A 556 -42.33 -23.64 10.22
CA GLY A 556 -42.60 -22.52 9.31
C GLY A 556 -41.45 -21.51 9.26
N ASN A 557 -41.76 -20.22 9.43
CA ASN A 557 -40.76 -19.16 9.45
C ASN A 557 -39.82 -19.29 10.65
N LYS A 558 -38.54 -19.05 10.44
CA LYS A 558 -37.48 -19.24 11.44
C LYS A 558 -37.19 -17.99 12.29
N LEU A 559 -37.79 -16.86 11.97
CA LEU A 559 -37.71 -15.63 12.74
C LEU A 559 -38.51 -15.78 14.05
N VAL A 560 -37.89 -15.40 15.17
CA VAL A 560 -38.52 -15.42 16.50
C VAL A 560 -39.23 -14.06 16.70
N ASP A 561 -40.58 -14.05 16.59
CA ASP A 561 -41.40 -12.83 16.64
C ASP A 561 -41.21 -12.03 17.92
N SER A 562 -41.01 -12.65 19.07
CA SER A 562 -40.80 -11.98 20.35
C SER A 562 -39.44 -11.26 20.45
N GLU A 563 -38.49 -11.59 19.57
CA GLU A 563 -37.17 -11.06 19.50
C GLU A 563 -36.90 -10.31 18.17
N PHE A 564 -37.95 -9.92 17.48
CA PHE A 564 -37.88 -9.08 16.30
C PHE A 564 -38.14 -7.62 16.65
N LYS A 565 -37.25 -6.77 16.16
CA LYS A 565 -37.39 -5.31 16.28
C LYS A 565 -37.09 -4.66 14.93
N GLN A 566 -38.10 -4.01 14.38
CA GLN A 566 -37.95 -3.12 13.24
C GLN A 566 -37.90 -1.66 13.72
N TYR A 567 -36.94 -0.90 13.21
CA TYR A 567 -36.74 0.49 13.60
C TYR A 567 -37.38 1.42 12.57
N ALA A 568 -38.09 2.45 13.04
CA ALA A 568 -38.74 3.42 12.17
C ALA A 568 -37.76 4.32 11.40
N SER A 569 -36.55 4.50 11.93
CA SER A 569 -35.47 5.24 11.26
C SER A 569 -34.85 4.42 10.13
N LYS A 570 -34.47 5.08 9.02
CA LYS A 570 -33.74 4.47 7.93
C LYS A 570 -32.27 4.27 8.35
N ASN A 571 -32.00 3.20 9.07
CA ASN A 571 -30.69 2.95 9.68
C ASN A 571 -29.66 2.44 8.65
N ASP A 572 -30.09 1.65 7.67
CA ASP A 572 -29.26 1.00 6.65
C ASP A 572 -28.12 0.16 7.23
N PHE A 573 -28.49 -0.81 8.08
CA PHE A 573 -27.53 -1.72 8.72
C PHE A 573 -26.72 -2.50 7.70
N SER A 574 -25.39 -2.48 7.85
CA SER A 574 -24.43 -3.15 6.97
C SER A 574 -23.88 -4.43 7.58
N VAL A 575 -23.37 -4.36 8.80
CA VAL A 575 -22.67 -5.46 9.47
C VAL A 575 -23.00 -5.49 10.97
N ALA A 576 -22.81 -6.66 11.58
CA ALA A 576 -23.01 -6.85 13.01
C ALA A 576 -21.97 -7.82 13.58
N ALA A 577 -21.72 -7.73 14.89
CA ALA A 577 -20.87 -8.66 15.64
C ALA A 577 -21.34 -8.78 17.08
N THR A 578 -21.08 -9.94 17.69
CA THR A 578 -21.42 -10.25 19.07
C THR A 578 -20.18 -10.44 19.94
N ASP A 579 -20.32 -10.18 21.23
CA ASP A 579 -19.33 -10.57 22.24
C ASP A 579 -19.63 -11.96 22.83
N SER A 580 -18.79 -12.43 23.75
CA SER A 580 -18.97 -13.74 24.38
C SER A 580 -20.27 -13.88 25.20
N LYS A 581 -20.87 -12.77 25.63
CA LYS A 581 -22.15 -12.75 26.37
C LYS A 581 -23.38 -12.60 25.47
N GLY A 582 -23.20 -12.51 24.15
CA GLY A 582 -24.27 -12.31 23.19
C GLY A 582 -24.80 -10.87 23.11
N ARG A 583 -24.04 -9.88 23.63
CA ARG A 583 -24.34 -8.46 23.40
C ARG A 583 -23.95 -8.12 21.95
N LEU A 584 -24.71 -7.25 21.32
CA LEU A 584 -24.64 -7.03 19.88
C LEU A 584 -24.24 -5.61 19.53
N ALA A 585 -23.21 -5.48 18.70
CA ALA A 585 -22.88 -4.25 17.98
C ALA A 585 -23.38 -4.36 16.53
N VAL A 586 -24.08 -3.32 16.05
CA VAL A 586 -24.57 -3.21 14.67
C VAL A 586 -24.11 -1.90 14.07
N ALA A 587 -23.46 -1.97 12.95
CA ALA A 587 -23.00 -0.82 12.19
C ALA A 587 -23.84 -0.60 10.92
N SER A 588 -23.70 0.58 10.33
CA SER A 588 -24.50 0.97 9.16
C SER A 588 -23.63 1.49 8.01
N ASN A 589 -24.22 1.52 6.80
CA ASN A 589 -23.61 2.19 5.64
C ASN A 589 -23.50 3.71 5.79
N LYS A 590 -24.09 4.28 6.84
CA LYS A 590 -23.96 5.70 7.20
C LYS A 590 -22.82 5.97 8.18
N GLY A 591 -22.18 4.89 8.71
CA GLY A 591 -21.08 5.00 9.65
C GLY A 591 -21.47 5.05 11.14
N ASP A 592 -22.77 4.97 11.50
CA ASP A 592 -23.20 4.90 12.90
C ASP A 592 -23.09 3.45 13.45
N ILE A 593 -22.79 3.35 14.74
CA ILE A 593 -22.71 2.08 15.45
C ILE A 593 -23.71 2.09 16.62
N ARG A 594 -24.46 1.01 16.75
CA ARG A 594 -25.45 0.85 17.82
C ARG A 594 -25.14 -0.36 18.67
N LEU A 595 -25.18 -0.18 20.00
CA LEU A 595 -24.86 -1.20 20.98
C LEU A 595 -26.11 -1.66 21.70
N PHE A 596 -26.32 -2.98 21.73
CA PHE A 596 -27.49 -3.62 22.28
C PHE A 596 -27.10 -4.61 23.39
N ASP A 597 -27.81 -4.59 24.50
CA ASP A 597 -27.71 -5.60 25.58
C ASP A 597 -28.44 -6.89 25.22
N SER A 598 -29.45 -6.79 24.39
CA SER A 598 -30.31 -7.91 23.97
C SER A 598 -31.10 -7.56 22.71
N ILE A 599 -31.48 -8.58 21.96
CA ILE A 599 -32.28 -8.45 20.73
C ILE A 599 -33.74 -8.11 21.09
N GLY A 600 -34.47 -7.52 20.17
CA GLY A 600 -35.87 -7.12 20.35
C GLY A 600 -36.05 -5.82 21.15
N LYS A 601 -34.96 -5.15 21.56
CA LYS A 601 -34.98 -3.88 22.32
C LYS A 601 -34.36 -2.74 21.54
N ASN A 602 -34.43 -1.54 22.12
CA ASN A 602 -33.70 -0.40 21.60
C ASN A 602 -32.22 -0.46 21.98
N ALA A 603 -31.36 0.09 21.16
CA ALA A 603 -29.94 0.25 21.47
C ALA A 603 -29.76 1.04 22.79
N LYS A 604 -28.82 0.61 23.60
CA LYS A 604 -28.41 1.35 24.80
C LYS A 604 -27.56 2.56 24.44
N THR A 605 -26.67 2.38 23.50
CA THR A 605 -25.80 3.42 22.97
C THR A 605 -25.93 3.51 21.46
N ALA A 606 -25.94 4.73 20.94
CA ALA A 606 -25.76 5.04 19.54
C ALA A 606 -24.52 5.94 19.43
N LEU A 607 -23.49 5.44 18.76
CA LEU A 607 -22.28 6.20 18.47
C LEU A 607 -22.48 6.96 17.16
N PRO A 608 -21.99 8.21 17.07
CA PRO A 608 -22.16 9.04 15.89
C PRO A 608 -21.48 8.43 14.65
N ALA A 609 -21.99 8.78 13.50
CA ALA A 609 -21.36 8.47 12.22
C ALA A 609 -20.21 9.44 11.94
N LEU A 610 -19.09 8.92 11.42
CA LEU A 610 -18.10 9.75 10.74
C LEU A 610 -18.49 9.99 9.27
N GLY A 611 -19.45 9.19 8.75
CA GLY A 611 -20.03 9.33 7.42
C GLY A 611 -19.59 8.25 6.42
N ASP A 612 -18.45 7.60 6.65
CA ASP A 612 -18.00 6.49 5.82
C ASP A 612 -18.78 5.21 6.13
N PRO A 613 -19.16 4.41 5.10
CA PRO A 613 -19.75 3.11 5.30
C PRO A 613 -18.88 2.19 6.14
N ILE A 614 -19.45 1.52 7.12
CA ILE A 614 -18.74 0.48 7.87
C ILE A 614 -18.91 -0.85 7.15
N LEU A 615 -17.78 -1.37 6.65
CA LEU A 615 -17.69 -2.60 5.84
C LEU A 615 -17.52 -3.85 6.70
N GLY A 616 -16.94 -3.71 7.89
CA GLY A 616 -16.69 -4.78 8.84
C GLY A 616 -16.80 -4.29 10.28
N ILE A 617 -17.16 -5.17 11.19
CA ILE A 617 -17.15 -4.90 12.62
C ILE A 617 -16.76 -6.18 13.37
N ASP A 618 -15.94 -6.07 14.41
CA ASP A 618 -15.69 -7.14 15.35
C ASP A 618 -15.67 -6.57 16.79
N VAL A 619 -15.97 -7.43 17.76
CA VAL A 619 -16.07 -7.07 19.18
C VAL A 619 -15.13 -7.95 19.97
N SER A 620 -14.37 -7.41 20.90
CA SER A 620 -13.55 -8.20 21.81
C SER A 620 -14.40 -9.16 22.66
N SER A 621 -13.81 -10.27 23.09
CA SER A 621 -14.53 -11.33 23.81
C SER A 621 -15.25 -10.81 25.07
N ASP A 622 -14.63 -9.87 25.78
CA ASP A 622 -15.19 -9.21 26.96
C ASP A 622 -16.21 -8.11 26.64
N GLY A 623 -16.34 -7.71 25.35
CA GLY A 623 -17.21 -6.64 24.89
C GLY A 623 -16.65 -5.23 25.13
N ARG A 624 -15.41 -5.10 25.62
CA ARG A 624 -14.83 -3.80 25.93
C ARG A 624 -14.43 -3.00 24.68
N TYR A 625 -13.90 -3.68 23.67
CA TYR A 625 -13.41 -3.02 22.48
C TYR A 625 -14.19 -3.44 21.23
N ILE A 626 -14.40 -2.47 20.35
CA ILE A 626 -15.00 -2.67 19.04
C ILE A 626 -13.99 -2.18 18.00
N ILE A 627 -13.73 -3.01 16.98
CA ILE A 627 -13.03 -2.59 15.77
C ILE A 627 -14.05 -2.47 14.64
N ALA A 628 -14.17 -1.31 14.04
CA ALA A 628 -15.00 -1.06 12.87
C ALA A 628 -14.11 -0.71 11.68
N THR A 629 -14.39 -1.33 10.53
CA THR A 629 -13.62 -1.17 9.30
C THR A 629 -14.35 -0.26 8.35
N CYS A 630 -13.74 0.86 8.00
CA CYS A 630 -14.08 1.69 6.84
C CYS A 630 -13.12 1.37 5.68
N LYS A 631 -13.36 1.94 4.51
CA LYS A 631 -12.54 1.66 3.33
C LYS A 631 -11.05 1.98 3.54
N THR A 632 -10.74 3.13 4.14
CA THR A 632 -9.36 3.65 4.23
C THR A 632 -8.80 3.71 5.64
N TYR A 633 -9.60 3.40 6.66
CA TYR A 633 -9.19 3.40 8.06
C TYR A 633 -10.01 2.43 8.89
N LEU A 634 -9.48 2.10 10.08
CA LEU A 634 -10.20 1.35 11.11
C LEU A 634 -10.50 2.26 12.29
N LEU A 635 -11.59 1.99 12.99
CA LEU A 635 -11.96 2.68 14.24
C LEU A 635 -11.93 1.70 15.40
N LEU A 636 -11.03 1.91 16.36
CA LEU A 636 -11.05 1.19 17.63
C LEU A 636 -11.80 2.03 18.67
N ILE A 637 -12.81 1.46 19.28
CA ILE A 637 -13.70 2.14 20.24
C ILE A 637 -13.68 1.38 21.56
N ASP A 638 -13.33 2.05 22.67
CA ASP A 638 -13.46 1.51 24.04
C ASP A 638 -14.90 1.74 24.51
N THR A 639 -15.64 0.69 24.77
CA THR A 639 -17.02 0.76 25.23
C THR A 639 -17.16 0.97 26.73
N LEU A 640 -16.04 1.05 27.48
CA LEU A 640 -16.04 1.26 28.93
C LEU A 640 -16.49 2.70 29.25
N ILE A 641 -17.52 2.84 30.06
CA ILE A 641 -17.97 4.15 30.55
C ILE A 641 -17.01 4.61 31.65
N GLY A 642 -16.19 5.63 31.34
CA GLY A 642 -15.14 6.13 32.25
C GLY A 642 -15.64 6.99 33.37
N GLN A 643 -16.79 7.69 33.22
CA GLN A 643 -17.28 8.72 34.13
C GLN A 643 -18.79 8.64 34.33
N GLY A 644 -19.28 9.30 35.38
CA GLY A 644 -20.70 9.45 35.67
C GLY A 644 -21.31 8.28 36.47
N ARG A 645 -22.63 8.22 36.48
CA ARG A 645 -23.39 7.23 37.27
C ARG A 645 -23.11 5.76 36.93
N TYR A 646 -22.74 5.53 35.70
CA TYR A 646 -22.53 4.19 35.15
C TYR A 646 -21.04 3.87 34.88
N ALA A 647 -20.13 4.63 35.52
CA ALA A 647 -18.70 4.37 35.40
C ALA A 647 -18.36 2.90 35.71
N GLY A 648 -17.49 2.31 34.91
CA GLY A 648 -17.10 0.90 35.01
C GLY A 648 -18.05 -0.10 34.33
N GLN A 649 -19.17 0.33 33.77
CA GLN A 649 -20.06 -0.48 32.94
C GLN A 649 -19.76 -0.27 31.46
N LEU A 650 -20.24 -1.17 30.59
CA LEU A 650 -20.02 -1.08 29.15
C LEU A 650 -21.19 -0.36 28.45
N GLY A 651 -20.90 0.30 27.36
CA GLY A 651 -21.87 0.95 26.48
C GLY A 651 -22.95 0.05 25.92
N PHE A 652 -22.75 -1.27 25.96
CA PHE A 652 -23.76 -2.28 25.65
C PHE A 652 -24.84 -2.38 26.73
N ASP A 653 -24.46 -2.22 28.01
CA ASP A 653 -25.36 -2.40 29.14
C ASP A 653 -26.05 -1.09 29.53
N ARG A 654 -25.36 0.04 29.32
CA ARG A 654 -25.84 1.39 29.66
C ARG A 654 -25.43 2.41 28.61
N SER A 655 -26.23 3.48 28.51
CA SER A 655 -25.91 4.62 27.64
C SER A 655 -24.76 5.43 28.22
N PHE A 656 -23.88 5.89 27.36
CA PHE A 656 -22.89 6.91 27.71
C PHE A 656 -23.57 8.22 28.10
N PRO A 657 -23.02 8.97 29.05
CA PRO A 657 -23.39 10.39 29.24
C PRO A 657 -23.09 11.15 27.92
N ALA A 658 -23.88 12.21 27.67
CA ALA A 658 -23.74 12.98 26.43
C ALA A 658 -22.35 13.64 26.29
N ASP A 659 -21.79 14.05 27.43
CA ASP A 659 -20.48 14.71 27.55
C ASP A 659 -19.29 13.76 27.73
N ALA A 660 -19.52 12.43 27.70
CA ALA A 660 -18.50 11.42 27.94
C ALA A 660 -18.64 10.23 26.96
N LYS A 661 -19.00 10.49 25.72
CA LYS A 661 -18.95 9.46 24.65
C LYS A 661 -17.52 8.96 24.46
N PRO A 662 -17.35 7.70 24.07
CA PRO A 662 -16.02 7.16 23.81
C PRO A 662 -15.35 7.93 22.65
N GLN A 663 -14.07 8.16 22.77
CA GLN A 663 -13.29 8.74 21.70
C GLN A 663 -12.76 7.59 20.81
N PRO A 664 -13.07 7.58 19.52
CA PRO A 664 -12.59 6.52 18.62
C PRO A 664 -11.11 6.74 18.32
N LYS A 665 -10.33 5.66 18.35
CA LYS A 665 -8.94 5.67 17.86
C LYS A 665 -8.95 5.27 16.39
N ARG A 666 -8.39 6.11 15.53
CA ARG A 666 -8.36 5.89 14.09
C ARG A 666 -7.01 5.25 13.68
N LEU A 667 -7.05 4.02 13.16
CA LEU A 667 -5.89 3.32 12.63
C LEU A 667 -5.83 3.54 11.12
N THR A 668 -4.72 4.08 10.64
CA THR A 668 -4.46 4.36 9.22
C THR A 668 -3.07 3.89 8.83
N LEU A 669 -2.83 3.72 7.53
CA LEU A 669 -1.47 3.56 7.01
C LEU A 669 -0.84 4.93 6.83
N LYS A 670 0.45 5.05 7.13
CA LYS A 670 1.19 6.31 6.89
C LYS A 670 1.12 6.68 5.40
N PRO A 671 0.80 7.94 5.05
CA PRO A 671 0.71 8.36 3.65
C PRO A 671 1.99 8.10 2.83
N SER A 672 3.17 8.24 3.45
CA SER A 672 4.45 7.89 2.85
C SER A 672 4.53 6.41 2.46
N HIS A 673 4.06 5.49 3.33
CA HIS A 673 4.01 4.06 3.02
C HIS A 673 3.01 3.75 1.89
N VAL A 674 1.87 4.43 1.87
CA VAL A 674 0.87 4.28 0.79
C VAL A 674 1.44 4.72 -0.56
N ALA A 675 2.29 5.75 -0.58
CA ALA A 675 2.99 6.17 -1.80
C ALA A 675 3.91 5.07 -2.34
N PHE A 676 4.63 4.34 -1.46
CA PHE A 676 5.42 3.17 -1.86
C PHE A 676 4.56 1.99 -2.34
N MET A 677 3.41 1.76 -1.70
CA MET A 677 2.50 0.69 -2.11
C MET A 677 1.94 0.94 -3.52
N GLY A 678 1.82 2.20 -3.93
CA GLY A 678 1.34 2.62 -5.25
C GLY A 678 -0.12 2.22 -5.53
N SER A 679 -0.89 1.88 -4.51
CA SER A 679 -2.29 1.45 -4.62
C SER A 679 -3.17 2.14 -3.59
N ALA A 680 -4.42 2.41 -3.97
CA ALA A 680 -5.40 2.98 -3.06
C ALA A 680 -5.72 1.98 -1.93
N ILE A 681 -5.90 2.51 -0.72
CA ILE A 681 -6.28 1.70 0.44
C ILE A 681 -7.73 1.23 0.27
N SER A 682 -7.95 -0.07 0.48
CA SER A 682 -9.28 -0.68 0.57
C SER A 682 -9.20 -1.84 1.57
N PHE A 683 -9.45 -1.55 2.84
CA PHE A 683 -9.34 -2.55 3.90
C PHE A 683 -10.42 -3.62 3.80
N SER A 684 -10.00 -4.88 3.97
CA SER A 684 -10.89 -6.00 4.30
C SER A 684 -11.46 -5.84 5.72
N PRO A 685 -12.56 -6.51 6.08
CA PRO A 685 -13.10 -6.48 7.43
C PRO A 685 -12.05 -6.88 8.48
N ALA A 686 -11.58 -5.91 9.27
CA ALA A 686 -10.60 -6.13 10.33
C ALA A 686 -11.16 -6.98 11.46
N ARG A 687 -10.33 -7.84 12.04
CA ARG A 687 -10.71 -8.75 13.12
C ARG A 687 -9.65 -8.80 14.22
N PHE A 688 -10.11 -9.03 15.43
CA PHE A 688 -9.24 -9.48 16.51
C PHE A 688 -8.85 -10.94 16.32
N ASN A 689 -7.69 -11.36 16.81
CA ASN A 689 -7.36 -12.78 16.86
C ASN A 689 -8.34 -13.56 17.73
N THR A 690 -8.61 -14.81 17.35
CA THR A 690 -9.67 -15.66 17.92
C THR A 690 -9.08 -16.79 18.79
N GLY A 691 -9.81 -17.15 19.86
CA GLY A 691 -9.53 -18.36 20.64
C GLY A 691 -8.44 -18.25 21.69
N SER A 692 -7.86 -17.07 21.92
CA SER A 692 -7.02 -16.79 23.09
C SER A 692 -7.83 -16.14 24.21
N ASP A 693 -7.36 -16.25 25.45
CA ASP A 693 -7.98 -15.60 26.61
C ASP A 693 -8.02 -14.07 26.49
N GLN A 694 -7.13 -13.49 25.70
CA GLN A 694 -7.07 -12.05 25.44
C GLN A 694 -6.67 -11.79 23.99
N GLU A 695 -7.32 -10.82 23.38
CA GLU A 695 -6.96 -10.34 22.07
C GLU A 695 -5.59 -9.63 22.10
N THR A 696 -4.69 -10.02 21.20
CA THR A 696 -3.31 -9.51 21.10
C THR A 696 -3.06 -8.72 19.82
N SER A 697 -3.83 -8.96 18.77
CA SER A 697 -3.64 -8.36 17.45
C SER A 697 -4.93 -8.00 16.77
N ILE A 698 -4.83 -7.02 15.87
CA ILE A 698 -5.87 -6.63 14.91
C ILE A 698 -5.29 -6.88 13.52
N VAL A 699 -5.97 -7.66 12.69
CA VAL A 699 -5.52 -8.00 11.33
C VAL A 699 -6.55 -7.56 10.31
N THR A 700 -6.09 -7.08 9.18
CA THR A 700 -6.83 -6.74 7.97
C THR A 700 -5.92 -6.83 6.76
N SER A 701 -6.48 -6.75 5.57
CA SER A 701 -5.70 -6.68 4.32
C SER A 701 -6.10 -5.48 3.47
N THR A 702 -5.22 -5.08 2.57
CA THR A 702 -5.48 -4.07 1.54
C THR A 702 -4.64 -4.35 0.30
N GLY A 703 -5.28 -4.50 -0.86
CA GLY A 703 -4.59 -4.90 -2.08
C GLY A 703 -3.78 -6.18 -1.89
N ALA A 704 -2.50 -6.15 -2.16
CA ALA A 704 -1.60 -7.30 -2.00
C ALA A 704 -0.99 -7.44 -0.59
N TYR A 705 -1.46 -6.68 0.41
CA TYR A 705 -0.84 -6.61 1.73
C TYR A 705 -1.77 -7.13 2.82
N VAL A 706 -1.23 -7.95 3.72
CA VAL A 706 -1.83 -8.24 5.03
C VAL A 706 -1.15 -7.32 6.05
N VAL A 707 -1.94 -6.64 6.86
CA VAL A 707 -1.49 -5.64 7.84
C VAL A 707 -1.96 -6.05 9.23
N SER A 708 -1.09 -5.95 10.22
CA SER A 708 -1.41 -6.27 11.61
C SER A 708 -0.93 -5.19 12.56
N TRP A 709 -1.80 -4.78 13.46
CA TRP A 709 -1.46 -3.91 14.61
C TRP A 709 -1.34 -4.74 15.88
N SER A 710 -0.35 -4.40 16.71
CA SER A 710 -0.28 -4.89 18.09
C SER A 710 -1.39 -4.24 18.91
N PHE A 711 -2.36 -5.03 19.40
CA PHE A 711 -3.47 -4.48 20.17
C PHE A 711 -3.03 -3.84 21.49
N LYS A 712 -1.91 -4.32 22.07
CA LYS A 712 -1.27 -3.74 23.25
C LYS A 712 -0.77 -2.31 22.97
N ASP A 713 -0.17 -2.08 21.80
CA ASP A 713 0.41 -0.79 21.44
C ASP A 713 -0.68 0.20 21.06
N VAL A 714 -1.69 -0.23 20.33
CA VAL A 714 -2.87 0.59 19.99
C VAL A 714 -3.61 1.06 21.26
N LYS A 715 -3.70 0.21 22.30
CA LYS A 715 -4.26 0.63 23.60
C LYS A 715 -3.45 1.74 24.27
N LYS A 716 -2.15 1.82 24.00
CA LYS A 716 -1.23 2.85 24.51
C LYS A 716 -1.11 4.09 23.61
N ASP A 717 -2.01 4.24 22.65
CA ASP A 717 -2.04 5.34 21.67
C ASP A 717 -0.90 5.31 20.62
N ASN A 718 -0.16 4.21 20.50
CA ASN A 718 0.78 3.99 19.40
C ASN A 718 0.01 3.41 18.19
N LEU A 719 -0.61 4.28 17.40
CA LEU A 719 -1.54 3.90 16.34
C LEU A 719 -0.84 3.54 15.01
N GLY A 720 0.37 4.05 14.74
CA GLY A 720 1.16 3.82 13.54
C GLY A 720 2.15 2.69 13.61
N SER A 721 2.23 2.02 14.76
CA SER A 721 3.05 0.83 14.89
C SER A 721 2.30 -0.37 14.34
N TYR A 722 2.49 -0.65 13.06
CA TYR A 722 1.96 -1.84 12.39
C TYR A 722 3.07 -2.61 11.67
N VAL A 723 2.80 -3.87 11.44
CA VAL A 723 3.62 -4.76 10.63
C VAL A 723 2.81 -5.21 9.42
N LEU A 724 3.48 -5.53 8.33
CA LEU A 724 2.81 -5.96 7.10
C LEU A 724 3.61 -7.05 6.38
N LYS A 725 2.91 -7.78 5.50
CA LYS A 725 3.51 -8.70 4.55
C LYS A 725 2.86 -8.50 3.20
N ARG A 726 3.69 -8.34 2.19
CA ARG A 726 3.27 -8.27 0.80
C ARG A 726 3.21 -9.66 0.18
N TYR A 727 2.24 -9.86 -0.70
CA TYR A 727 2.05 -11.09 -1.47
C TYR A 727 2.10 -10.81 -2.98
N GLY A 728 2.23 -11.87 -3.77
CA GLY A 728 2.27 -11.77 -5.23
C GLY A 728 0.92 -11.50 -5.91
N GLY A 729 -0.18 -11.60 -5.17
CA GLY A 729 -1.55 -11.40 -5.66
C GLY A 729 -2.38 -10.57 -4.70
N GLU A 730 -3.53 -10.10 -5.17
CA GLU A 730 -4.49 -9.35 -4.36
C GLU A 730 -5.13 -10.27 -3.30
N VAL A 731 -5.19 -9.80 -2.06
CA VAL A 731 -5.83 -10.51 -0.95
C VAL A 731 -7.34 -10.27 -1.01
N ILE A 732 -8.09 -11.34 -1.13
CA ILE A 732 -9.56 -11.30 -1.16
C ILE A 732 -10.14 -11.34 0.25
N SER A 733 -9.57 -12.17 1.14
CA SER A 733 -10.01 -12.30 2.52
C SER A 733 -8.89 -12.86 3.39
N ASP A 734 -8.88 -12.47 4.65
CA ASP A 734 -7.97 -12.96 5.67
C ASP A 734 -8.73 -13.29 6.95
N GLU A 735 -8.31 -14.34 7.66
CA GLU A 735 -8.89 -14.75 8.94
C GLU A 735 -7.87 -15.47 9.81
N HIS A 736 -7.92 -15.24 11.13
CA HIS A 736 -7.07 -15.95 12.08
C HIS A 736 -7.41 -17.44 12.18
N ALA A 737 -6.40 -18.30 12.25
CA ALA A 737 -6.59 -19.66 12.72
C ALA A 737 -6.98 -19.64 14.20
N TYR A 738 -7.98 -20.47 14.55
CA TYR A 738 -8.51 -20.50 15.91
C TYR A 738 -7.47 -20.99 16.94
N GLY A 739 -7.41 -20.33 18.08
CA GLY A 739 -6.47 -20.68 19.17
C GLY A 739 -5.03 -20.25 18.89
N SER A 740 -4.76 -19.60 17.78
CA SER A 740 -3.42 -19.13 17.40
C SER A 740 -3.44 -17.64 17.10
N ASP A 741 -2.61 -16.89 17.80
CA ASP A 741 -2.30 -15.49 17.43
C ASP A 741 -1.17 -15.40 16.38
N GLN A 742 -0.61 -16.56 15.98
CA GLN A 742 0.55 -16.67 15.11
C GLN A 742 0.19 -17.06 13.67
N ALA A 743 -1.00 -17.62 13.42
CA ALA A 743 -1.37 -18.13 12.12
C ALA A 743 -2.58 -17.36 11.55
N ILE A 744 -2.43 -16.89 10.30
CA ILE A 744 -3.46 -16.16 9.55
C ILE A 744 -3.65 -16.89 8.23
N VAL A 745 -4.89 -17.28 7.93
CA VAL A 745 -5.26 -17.84 6.61
C VAL A 745 -5.57 -16.68 5.68
N VAL A 746 -4.95 -16.68 4.52
CA VAL A 746 -5.09 -15.64 3.50
C VAL A 746 -5.57 -16.24 2.19
N ALA A 747 -6.70 -15.79 1.69
CA ALA A 747 -7.24 -16.18 0.40
C ALA A 747 -6.95 -15.11 -0.66
N PHE A 748 -6.35 -15.52 -1.77
CA PHE A 748 -6.09 -14.73 -2.97
C PHE A 748 -7.13 -15.08 -4.04
N GLU A 749 -7.10 -14.43 -5.19
CA GLU A 749 -8.03 -14.73 -6.30
C GLU A 749 -8.06 -16.21 -6.68
N HIS A 750 -6.91 -16.88 -6.73
CA HIS A 750 -6.78 -18.27 -7.19
C HIS A 750 -6.03 -19.19 -6.22
N ASP A 751 -5.55 -18.68 -5.10
CA ASP A 751 -4.73 -19.42 -4.14
C ASP A 751 -5.19 -19.19 -2.70
N VAL A 752 -4.71 -20.02 -1.77
CA VAL A 752 -4.96 -19.89 -0.32
C VAL A 752 -3.67 -20.26 0.40
N GLN A 753 -3.20 -19.39 1.29
CA GLN A 753 -1.96 -19.60 2.03
C GLN A 753 -2.16 -19.36 3.53
N MET A 754 -1.30 -19.97 4.35
CA MET A 754 -1.20 -19.65 5.77
C MET A 754 0.02 -18.76 6.01
N ALA A 755 -0.21 -17.58 6.56
CA ALA A 755 0.83 -16.67 6.99
C ALA A 755 1.14 -16.88 8.47
N LYS A 756 2.41 -16.81 8.85
CA LYS A 756 2.81 -16.69 10.27
C LYS A 756 2.92 -15.21 10.61
N ARG A 757 2.47 -14.81 11.78
CA ARG A 757 2.58 -13.42 12.26
C ARG A 757 4.05 -12.96 12.33
N SER A 758 4.98 -13.85 12.64
CA SER A 758 6.43 -13.56 12.62
C SER A 758 6.97 -13.21 11.24
N GLN A 759 6.22 -13.50 10.17
CA GLN A 759 6.56 -13.13 8.79
C GLN A 759 6.02 -11.76 8.38
N LEU A 760 5.24 -11.10 9.26
CA LEU A 760 4.84 -9.72 9.05
C LEU A 760 5.93 -8.83 9.63
N LEU A 761 6.50 -7.96 8.82
CA LEU A 761 7.66 -7.15 9.15
C LEU A 761 7.28 -5.68 9.29
N LYS A 762 8.13 -4.91 9.94
CA LYS A 762 7.97 -3.46 9.95
C LYS A 762 7.96 -2.94 8.51
N PRO A 763 7.20 -1.86 8.21
CA PRO A 763 7.16 -1.28 6.88
C PRO A 763 8.54 -0.68 6.52
N THR A 764 9.21 -1.32 5.57
CA THR A 764 10.46 -0.88 4.97
C THR A 764 10.26 -0.68 3.47
N ARG A 765 11.19 -0.02 2.79
CA ARG A 765 11.14 0.15 1.34
C ARG A 765 10.97 -1.19 0.61
N LYS A 766 11.69 -2.24 1.05
CA LYS A 766 11.62 -3.58 0.44
C LYS A 766 10.26 -4.25 0.68
N SER A 767 9.69 -4.11 1.89
CA SER A 767 8.39 -4.72 2.22
C SER A 767 7.18 -4.00 1.59
N LEU A 768 7.33 -2.72 1.24
CA LEU A 768 6.27 -1.88 0.68
C LEU A 768 6.30 -1.82 -0.86
N ALA A 769 7.48 -1.80 -1.49
CA ALA A 769 7.58 -1.63 -2.93
C ALA A 769 7.04 -2.83 -3.72
N PRO A 770 6.36 -2.62 -4.86
CA PRO A 770 6.04 -3.68 -5.80
C PRO A 770 7.32 -4.43 -6.23
N SER A 771 7.26 -5.77 -6.37
CA SER A 771 8.39 -6.56 -6.86
C SER A 771 8.79 -6.03 -8.24
N GLY A 772 9.86 -5.24 -8.30
CA GLY A 772 10.29 -4.48 -9.49
C GLY A 772 10.74 -3.07 -9.19
N PHE A 773 10.44 -2.51 -8.00
CA PHE A 773 10.88 -1.17 -7.59
C PHE A 773 12.18 -1.18 -6.77
N GLY A 774 12.77 -2.33 -6.52
CA GLY A 774 13.96 -2.49 -5.72
C GLY A 774 14.91 -3.53 -6.32
N ARG A 775 15.37 -3.29 -7.51
CA ARG A 775 16.58 -3.90 -8.09
C ARG A 775 17.26 -2.88 -8.99
#